data_c07a2b314689482006a62a00f9af346b
#
_entry.id   c07a2b314689482006a62a00f9af346b
#
_cell.length_a   1.000
_cell.length_b   1.000
_cell.length_c   1.000
_cell.angle_alpha   90.00
_cell.angle_beta   90.00
_cell.angle_gamma   90.00
#
_symmetry.space_group_name_H-M   'P 1'
#
loop_
_entity.id
_entity.type
_entity.pdbx_description
1 polymer ?
#
loop_
_entity_poly.entity_id
_entity_poly.type
_entity_poly.pdbx_seq_one_letter_code
_entity_poly.pdbx_strand_id
1 'polypeptide(L)'
;MDVSPMVFFSYRIPCRGSVLRAFPRIFKERNRCTNDFIRKKAKSRSTETEEQKAARKQAEKEAAIAAYKEKRQLTLKRFFEIAGLPFPEKFEALADHPVSDFTADPRRLTPDSVFMYWQVGPLSSGYAEDPLERAVSTGCLCIITNEPCDFENSLLITDTNEDGYSIITDAYIRASHYIRSIHKSKVIALTGSVGKTSTKEMIEAVLRAHYKNPLVSKGNNNSMFSITRNIQKLKRPTNVYLQEVGAFAPRTIEISAKQLEADMAVYTNIGVSHVESYGSREELAKDKLSLSTYGKPDGLAFVNYDDEILMSHPFTQKVITYSLRNEEADYYAKNIEKTEEAGLRFTIVDKLSGEEHNAEVFVPGEHNVLNAVVAYAVGRALNLKPEEILAGIAEYRPSGMRQNIIHPCGYHIFADCYNSSLLAIENTLAAMDDIPVANGGRRIAVLGDILALGDISEETHHQIAGVLAKHKVDLLLAYGINIRLTVEDAAKLGIESKYFADRQKLEDEIRAVVKPEDLVLFKASHAVNLGSSIDRLFGTDINESSSIAHKQFRLETRGDFEYYIFETSASIKTYLGTDAKVEIPSSIEAEVTDELRETDLKRTLAVEKIGKTAFRNNQYVKEVVLPTSVIRIRDGAFKGSSIVHFEGSDNLLSIGDEAFADCPNLETVKISRNTAEIGKKVLENSPNAVLQYK
;
A
#
# COMPACT_ATOMS: atom_id res chain seq x y z
N MET A 1 29.33 -31.83 -44.85
CA MET A 1 29.21 -33.27 -44.56
C MET A 1 28.07 -33.36 -43.57
N ASP A 2 27.15 -33.68 -44.09
CA ASP A 2 26.02 -34.48 -44.44
C ASP A 2 24.75 -34.16 -43.64
N VAL A 3 23.81 -33.75 -44.43
CA VAL A 3 22.43 -33.53 -44.08
C VAL A 3 21.67 -34.82 -44.34
N SER A 4 20.82 -35.26 -43.46
CA SER A 4 19.75 -36.22 -43.80
C SER A 4 18.43 -35.84 -43.10
N PRO A 5 17.30 -35.84 -43.84
CA PRO A 5 16.02 -35.31 -43.43
C PRO A 5 15.14 -36.38 -42.78
N MET A 6 14.40 -36.01 -41.76
CA MET A 6 13.34 -36.84 -41.18
C MET A 6 12.01 -36.66 -41.90
N VAL A 7 11.45 -37.80 -42.23
CA VAL A 7 10.29 -38.09 -43.05
C VAL A 7 8.99 -37.81 -42.31
N PHE A 8 8.11 -37.04 -42.93
CA PHE A 8 6.69 -36.93 -42.54
C PHE A 8 5.92 -38.19 -42.93
N PHE A 9 5.31 -38.87 -41.99
CA PHE A 9 4.27 -39.87 -42.24
C PHE A 9 2.88 -39.25 -42.06
N SER A 10 2.21 -39.02 -43.18
CA SER A 10 0.78 -38.73 -43.25
C SER A 10 0.00 -40.05 -43.39
N TYR A 11 -0.81 -40.38 -42.42
CA TYR A 11 -1.80 -41.44 -42.56
C TYR A 11 -3.12 -40.86 -43.08
N ARG A 12 -3.40 -41.18 -44.37
CA ARG A 12 -4.75 -41.08 -44.93
C ARG A 12 -5.45 -42.43 -44.75
N ILE A 13 -6.63 -42.40 -44.13
CA ILE A 13 -7.56 -43.54 -44.08
C ILE A 13 -8.64 -43.31 -45.16
N PRO A 14 -8.83 -44.28 -46.09
CA PRO A 14 -9.83 -44.13 -47.15
C PRO A 14 -11.24 -44.47 -46.67
N CYS A 15 -12.20 -43.63 -46.96
CA CYS A 15 -13.61 -43.91 -46.90
C CYS A 15 -13.99 -44.98 -47.96
N ARG A 16 -14.51 -46.12 -47.58
CA ARG A 16 -15.40 -46.91 -48.41
C ARG A 16 -16.68 -47.25 -47.65
N GLY A 17 -17.76 -46.93 -48.31
CA GLY A 17 -19.12 -46.94 -47.84
C GLY A 17 -19.74 -48.32 -47.65
N SER A 18 -21.05 -48.22 -47.34
CA SER A 18 -22.01 -49.27 -47.07
C SER A 18 -22.04 -49.83 -45.64
N VAL A 19 -22.84 -49.19 -44.76
CA VAL A 19 -23.89 -49.82 -43.94
C VAL A 19 -24.81 -48.70 -43.42
N LEU A 20 -25.69 -48.22 -44.24
CA LEU A 20 -26.85 -47.41 -43.85
C LEU A 20 -28.10 -48.22 -44.14
N ARG A 21 -28.53 -49.02 -43.19
CA ARG A 21 -29.92 -49.54 -43.03
C ARG A 21 -30.05 -50.45 -41.82
N ALA A 22 -30.13 -49.88 -40.63
CA ALA A 22 -30.76 -50.58 -39.45
C ALA A 22 -30.84 -49.72 -38.18
N PHE A 23 -30.99 -48.40 -38.21
CA PHE A 23 -31.17 -47.65 -36.98
C PHE A 23 -32.19 -46.49 -37.05
N PRO A 24 -33.49 -46.75 -37.30
CA PRO A 24 -34.50 -45.71 -37.05
C PRO A 24 -35.40 -45.95 -35.83
N ARG A 25 -35.38 -47.12 -35.14
CA ARG A 25 -36.29 -47.38 -34.02
C ARG A 25 -35.73 -47.03 -32.62
N ILE A 26 -34.45 -47.19 -32.40
CA ILE A 26 -33.85 -46.98 -31.08
C ILE A 26 -33.71 -45.45 -30.78
N PHE A 27 -33.54 -44.61 -31.77
CA PHE A 27 -33.45 -43.17 -31.60
C PHE A 27 -34.77 -42.47 -31.31
N LYS A 28 -35.91 -43.06 -31.76
CA LYS A 28 -37.25 -42.52 -31.45
C LYS A 28 -37.71 -42.85 -30.01
N GLU A 29 -37.31 -43.94 -29.45
CA GLU A 29 -37.66 -44.29 -28.05
C GLU A 29 -36.78 -43.58 -27.03
N ARG A 30 -35.47 -43.39 -27.28
CA ARG A 30 -34.59 -42.56 -26.42
C ARG A 30 -35.03 -41.09 -26.38
N ASN A 31 -35.43 -40.48 -27.51
CA ASN A 31 -35.92 -39.14 -27.55
C ASN A 31 -37.31 -38.97 -26.92
N ARG A 32 -38.15 -40.01 -26.86
CA ARG A 32 -39.41 -39.98 -26.11
C ARG A 32 -39.17 -40.02 -24.61
N CYS A 33 -38.31 -40.91 -24.11
CA CYS A 33 -37.97 -40.97 -22.68
C CYS A 33 -37.26 -39.72 -22.18
N THR A 34 -36.34 -39.12 -22.96
CA THR A 34 -35.66 -37.85 -22.58
C THR A 34 -36.62 -36.68 -22.62
N ASN A 35 -37.50 -36.59 -23.61
CA ASN A 35 -38.49 -35.52 -23.68
C ASN A 35 -39.60 -35.66 -22.60
N ASP A 36 -40.00 -36.88 -22.22
CA ASP A 36 -40.93 -37.10 -21.12
C ASP A 36 -40.29 -36.83 -19.74
N PHE A 37 -38.97 -37.12 -19.57
CA PHE A 37 -38.22 -36.75 -18.36
C PHE A 37 -38.01 -35.21 -18.27
N ILE A 38 -37.69 -34.55 -19.39
CA ILE A 38 -37.56 -33.08 -19.47
C ILE A 38 -38.96 -32.44 -19.29
N ARG A 39 -40.04 -32.98 -19.89
CA ARG A 39 -41.40 -32.49 -19.67
C ARG A 39 -41.93 -32.76 -18.26
N LYS A 40 -41.59 -33.87 -17.61
CA LYS A 40 -41.92 -34.11 -16.18
C LYS A 40 -41.14 -33.16 -15.28
N LYS A 41 -39.83 -32.91 -15.54
CA LYS A 41 -39.04 -31.90 -14.80
C LYS A 41 -39.52 -30.47 -15.07
N ALA A 42 -39.95 -30.14 -16.28
CA ALA A 42 -40.56 -28.85 -16.61
C ALA A 42 -41.96 -28.67 -15.98
N LYS A 43 -42.81 -29.74 -15.94
CA LYS A 43 -44.10 -29.71 -15.26
C LYS A 43 -44.00 -29.65 -13.74
N SER A 44 -42.96 -30.24 -13.13
CA SER A 44 -42.74 -30.12 -11.67
C SER A 44 -42.20 -28.74 -11.27
N ARG A 45 -41.64 -27.97 -12.22
CA ARG A 45 -41.22 -26.57 -12.01
C ARG A 45 -42.31 -25.52 -12.20
N SER A 46 -43.47 -25.91 -12.75
CA SER A 46 -44.55 -24.97 -13.11
C SER A 46 -45.63 -24.78 -12.05
N THR A 47 -45.48 -25.37 -10.85
CA THR A 47 -46.50 -25.28 -9.78
C THR A 47 -46.00 -24.51 -8.53
N GLU A 48 -44.76 -24.03 -8.51
CA GLU A 48 -44.25 -23.26 -7.39
C GLU A 48 -44.74 -21.80 -7.53
N THR A 49 -45.46 -21.30 -6.54
CA THR A 49 -45.90 -19.90 -6.51
C THR A 49 -44.68 -18.93 -6.34
N GLU A 50 -44.83 -17.67 -6.70
CA GLU A 50 -43.76 -16.67 -6.49
C GLU A 50 -43.41 -16.56 -5.00
N GLU A 51 -44.34 -16.72 -4.08
CA GLU A 51 -44.09 -16.75 -2.64
C GLU A 51 -43.27 -17.98 -2.24
N GLN A 52 -43.58 -19.18 -2.80
CA GLN A 52 -42.80 -20.40 -2.54
C GLN A 52 -41.38 -20.32 -3.08
N LYS A 53 -41.20 -19.69 -4.26
CA LYS A 53 -39.85 -19.42 -4.81
C LYS A 53 -39.06 -18.42 -3.94
N ALA A 54 -39.74 -17.37 -3.45
CA ALA A 54 -39.14 -16.41 -2.55
C ALA A 54 -38.74 -17.05 -1.22
N ALA A 55 -39.62 -17.85 -0.61
CA ALA A 55 -39.34 -18.59 0.63
C ALA A 55 -38.20 -19.61 0.47
N ARG A 56 -38.14 -20.34 -0.64
CA ARG A 56 -37.04 -21.27 -0.94
C ARG A 56 -35.71 -20.48 -1.10
N LYS A 57 -35.68 -19.38 -1.86
CA LYS A 57 -34.48 -18.54 -2.00
C LYS A 57 -34.03 -17.97 -0.66
N GLN A 58 -34.97 -17.58 0.20
CA GLN A 58 -34.65 -17.09 1.54
C GLN A 58 -34.05 -18.19 2.43
N ALA A 59 -34.65 -19.40 2.44
CA ALA A 59 -34.14 -20.55 3.17
C ALA A 59 -32.75 -20.98 2.65
N GLU A 60 -32.54 -21.03 1.33
CA GLU A 60 -31.22 -21.29 0.73
C GLU A 60 -30.18 -20.25 1.15
N LYS A 61 -30.56 -18.97 1.24
CA LYS A 61 -29.70 -17.87 1.72
C LYS A 61 -29.36 -18.05 3.20
N GLU A 62 -30.32 -18.38 4.03
CA GLU A 62 -30.14 -18.60 5.47
C GLU A 62 -29.24 -19.82 5.73
N ALA A 63 -29.49 -20.94 5.04
CA ALA A 63 -28.62 -22.11 5.09
C ALA A 63 -27.19 -21.82 4.64
N ALA A 64 -27.02 -21.03 3.58
CA ALA A 64 -25.71 -20.61 3.11
C ALA A 64 -24.99 -19.68 4.11
N ILE A 65 -25.73 -18.84 4.84
CA ILE A 65 -25.18 -18.00 5.92
C ILE A 65 -24.75 -18.86 7.11
N ALA A 66 -25.58 -19.85 7.52
CA ALA A 66 -25.27 -20.76 8.61
C ALA A 66 -24.01 -21.60 8.31
N ALA A 67 -23.95 -22.21 7.12
CA ALA A 67 -22.79 -22.98 6.66
C ALA A 67 -21.51 -22.09 6.56
N TYR A 68 -21.64 -20.84 6.19
CA TYR A 68 -20.51 -19.90 6.19
C TYR A 68 -20.04 -19.60 7.60
N LYS A 69 -20.96 -19.33 8.56
CA LYS A 69 -20.60 -19.06 9.96
C LYS A 69 -19.88 -20.27 10.57
N GLU A 70 -20.38 -21.47 10.34
CA GLU A 70 -19.75 -22.72 10.79
C GLU A 70 -18.34 -22.89 10.24
N LYS A 71 -18.14 -22.72 8.92
CA LYS A 71 -16.80 -22.78 8.29
C LYS A 71 -15.86 -21.71 8.81
N ARG A 72 -16.36 -20.55 9.19
CA ARG A 72 -15.56 -19.42 9.70
C ARG A 72 -15.18 -19.59 11.17
N GLN A 73 -15.96 -20.33 11.93
CA GLN A 73 -15.68 -20.57 13.34
C GLN A 73 -14.62 -21.67 13.45
N LEU A 74 -13.40 -21.26 13.82
CA LEU A 74 -12.28 -22.16 14.05
C LEU A 74 -12.18 -22.47 15.53
N THR A 75 -12.13 -23.77 15.88
CA THR A 75 -11.61 -24.23 17.17
C THR A 75 -10.12 -24.50 17.06
N LEU A 76 -9.40 -24.61 18.17
CA LEU A 76 -7.97 -24.89 18.14
C LEU A 76 -7.66 -26.19 17.41
N LYS A 77 -8.39 -27.27 17.70
CA LYS A 77 -8.23 -28.56 17.00
C LYS A 77 -8.45 -28.42 15.49
N ARG A 78 -9.51 -27.69 15.09
CA ARG A 78 -9.82 -27.45 13.69
C ARG A 78 -8.75 -26.60 13.00
N PHE A 79 -8.17 -25.63 13.72
CA PHE A 79 -7.06 -24.82 13.20
C PHE A 79 -5.85 -25.72 12.88
N PHE A 80 -5.46 -26.63 13.80
CA PHE A 80 -4.34 -27.54 13.57
C PHE A 80 -4.58 -28.49 12.38
N GLU A 81 -5.80 -29.03 12.24
CA GLU A 81 -6.18 -29.85 11.07
C GLU A 81 -5.99 -29.07 9.75
N ILE A 82 -6.49 -27.85 9.69
CA ILE A 82 -6.38 -26.97 8.50
C ILE A 82 -4.94 -26.60 8.21
N ALA A 83 -4.18 -26.27 9.25
CA ALA A 83 -2.77 -25.94 9.17
C ALA A 83 -1.90 -27.16 8.78
N GLY A 84 -2.44 -28.38 8.85
CA GLY A 84 -1.70 -29.60 8.57
C GLY A 84 -0.69 -29.95 9.65
N LEU A 85 -0.95 -29.52 10.89
CA LEU A 85 -0.08 -29.74 12.04
C LEU A 85 -0.62 -30.89 12.92
N PRO A 86 0.25 -31.68 13.55
CA PRO A 86 -0.18 -32.66 14.55
C PRO A 86 -0.77 -31.92 15.76
N PHE A 87 -1.93 -32.37 16.24
CA PHE A 87 -2.55 -31.80 17.43
C PHE A 87 -1.94 -32.45 18.67
N PRO A 88 -1.23 -31.72 19.55
CA PRO A 88 -0.58 -32.29 20.71
C PRO A 88 -1.61 -32.77 21.77
N GLU A 89 -1.35 -33.90 22.42
CA GLU A 89 -2.20 -34.44 23.50
C GLU A 89 -2.39 -33.42 24.64
N LYS A 90 -1.36 -32.66 24.98
CA LYS A 90 -1.44 -31.58 25.99
C LYS A 90 -2.40 -30.43 25.67
N PHE A 91 -2.88 -30.34 24.42
CA PHE A 91 -3.88 -29.34 24.00
C PHE A 91 -5.31 -29.88 23.98
N GLU A 92 -5.55 -31.15 24.38
CA GLU A 92 -6.88 -31.76 24.28
C GLU A 92 -7.93 -30.97 25.09
N ALA A 93 -7.56 -30.40 26.26
CA ALA A 93 -8.44 -29.56 27.04
C ALA A 93 -8.83 -28.24 26.33
N LEU A 94 -8.07 -27.81 25.34
CA LEU A 94 -8.28 -26.59 24.53
C LEU A 94 -8.86 -26.89 23.13
N ALA A 95 -9.13 -28.16 22.82
CA ALA A 95 -9.51 -28.61 21.48
C ALA A 95 -10.67 -27.79 20.88
N ASP A 96 -11.69 -27.54 21.67
CA ASP A 96 -12.93 -26.85 21.27
C ASP A 96 -12.86 -25.32 21.53
N HIS A 97 -11.73 -24.80 22.06
CA HIS A 97 -11.58 -23.38 22.29
C HIS A 97 -11.61 -22.61 20.98
N PRO A 98 -12.40 -21.51 20.86
CA PRO A 98 -12.49 -20.73 19.64
C PRO A 98 -11.18 -19.97 19.39
N VAL A 99 -10.69 -20.01 18.14
CA VAL A 99 -9.56 -19.21 17.66
C VAL A 99 -10.09 -17.92 17.03
N SER A 100 -9.79 -16.78 17.65
CA SER A 100 -10.23 -15.48 17.17
C SER A 100 -9.38 -14.97 16.02
N ASP A 101 -8.06 -15.19 16.06
CA ASP A 101 -7.06 -14.76 15.09
C ASP A 101 -5.86 -15.73 15.13
N PHE A 102 -5.15 -15.85 14.00
CA PHE A 102 -3.82 -16.43 13.97
C PHE A 102 -2.88 -15.42 13.32
N THR A 103 -1.74 -15.16 13.93
CA THR A 103 -0.88 -14.06 13.55
C THR A 103 0.58 -14.33 13.83
N ALA A 104 1.46 -13.72 13.05
CA ALA A 104 2.90 -13.63 13.32
C ALA A 104 3.28 -12.23 13.84
N ASP A 105 2.31 -11.33 14.09
CA ASP A 105 2.55 -10.01 14.65
C ASP A 105 2.22 -9.99 16.14
N PRO A 106 3.24 -9.92 17.03
CA PRO A 106 3.05 -9.99 18.48
C PRO A 106 2.24 -8.83 19.06
N ARG A 107 2.10 -7.71 18.32
CA ARG A 107 1.31 -6.54 18.74
C ARG A 107 -0.20 -6.77 18.64
N ARG A 108 -0.63 -7.84 17.98
CA ARG A 108 -2.04 -8.16 17.70
C ARG A 108 -2.59 -9.28 18.55
N LEU A 109 -1.80 -9.83 19.42
CA LEU A 109 -2.17 -10.97 20.22
C LEU A 109 -3.32 -10.65 21.21
N THR A 110 -4.19 -11.62 21.34
CA THR A 110 -5.26 -11.69 22.35
C THR A 110 -5.20 -13.06 23.01
N PRO A 111 -5.89 -13.28 24.15
CA PRO A 111 -5.95 -14.59 24.78
C PRO A 111 -6.47 -15.73 23.89
N ASP A 112 -7.30 -15.42 22.89
CA ASP A 112 -7.86 -16.39 21.95
C ASP A 112 -7.08 -16.47 20.61
N SER A 113 -5.88 -15.91 20.54
CA SER A 113 -5.03 -15.92 19.34
C SER A 113 -4.09 -17.12 19.31
N VAL A 114 -3.84 -17.66 18.12
CA VAL A 114 -2.69 -18.55 17.84
C VAL A 114 -1.55 -17.71 17.33
N PHE A 115 -0.43 -17.69 18.06
CA PHE A 115 0.79 -17.04 17.64
C PHE A 115 1.69 -17.99 16.87
N MET A 116 2.06 -17.61 15.64
CA MET A 116 2.95 -18.40 14.80
C MET A 116 4.23 -17.61 14.57
N TYR A 117 5.32 -18.04 15.20
CA TYR A 117 6.60 -17.35 15.15
C TYR A 117 7.70 -18.25 14.59
N TRP A 118 8.38 -17.74 13.57
CA TRP A 118 9.58 -18.36 13.01
C TRP A 118 10.45 -17.30 12.34
N GLN A 119 11.73 -17.53 12.26
CA GLN A 119 12.62 -16.61 11.58
C GLN A 119 12.43 -16.70 10.07
N VAL A 120 12.06 -15.60 9.46
CA VAL A 120 11.91 -15.44 8.00
C VAL A 120 12.89 -14.36 7.54
N GLY A 121 14.21 -14.64 7.65
CA GLY A 121 15.24 -13.71 7.19
C GLY A 121 15.07 -12.27 7.74
N PRO A 122 15.33 -11.24 6.94
CA PRO A 122 15.28 -9.83 7.40
C PRO A 122 13.88 -9.35 7.85
N LEU A 123 12.81 -10.09 7.58
CA LEU A 123 11.45 -9.73 7.98
C LEU A 123 11.17 -9.91 9.47
N SER A 124 12.02 -10.65 10.18
CA SER A 124 11.89 -10.92 11.62
C SER A 124 12.55 -9.87 12.53
N SER A 125 13.41 -9.01 12.00
CA SER A 125 14.13 -7.99 12.75
C SER A 125 13.41 -6.64 12.74
N GLY A 126 12.73 -6.29 13.79
CA GLY A 126 12.09 -4.95 13.86
C GLY A 126 11.10 -4.78 14.99
N TYR A 127 11.11 -5.71 15.95
CA TYR A 127 10.36 -5.55 17.19
C TYR A 127 11.30 -4.99 18.27
N ALA A 128 10.80 -3.99 19.01
CA ALA A 128 11.53 -3.41 20.14
C ALA A 128 11.60 -4.35 21.36
N GLU A 129 10.72 -5.35 21.39
CA GLU A 129 10.62 -6.39 22.44
C GLU A 129 10.71 -7.76 21.77
N ASP A 130 11.20 -8.75 22.50
CA ASP A 130 11.18 -10.14 22.03
C ASP A 130 9.77 -10.61 21.73
N PRO A 131 9.48 -11.07 20.49
CA PRO A 131 8.15 -11.49 20.10
C PRO A 131 7.57 -12.65 20.91
N LEU A 132 8.42 -13.58 21.37
CA LEU A 132 8.02 -14.73 22.19
C LEU A 132 7.72 -14.29 23.63
N GLU A 133 8.57 -13.44 24.25
CA GLU A 133 8.30 -12.88 25.57
C GLU A 133 6.97 -12.12 25.59
N ARG A 134 6.69 -11.34 24.55
CA ARG A 134 5.42 -10.65 24.43
C ARG A 134 4.24 -11.60 24.27
N ALA A 135 4.38 -12.69 23.52
CA ALA A 135 3.34 -13.69 23.34
C ALA A 135 3.03 -14.40 24.68
N VAL A 136 4.05 -14.77 25.44
CA VAL A 136 3.92 -15.36 26.76
C VAL A 136 3.24 -14.39 27.72
N SER A 137 3.69 -13.13 27.79
CA SER A 137 3.11 -12.11 28.67
C SER A 137 1.65 -11.76 28.36
N THR A 138 1.25 -11.87 27.08
CA THR A 138 -0.14 -11.68 26.66
C THR A 138 -1.03 -12.86 27.07
N GLY A 139 -0.45 -14.05 27.27
CA GLY A 139 -1.20 -15.28 27.57
C GLY A 139 -2.06 -15.73 26.38
N CYS A 140 -1.53 -15.70 25.16
CA CYS A 140 -2.26 -16.14 23.96
C CYS A 140 -2.60 -17.64 24.05
N LEU A 141 -3.57 -18.09 23.25
CA LEU A 141 -4.13 -19.45 23.33
C LEU A 141 -3.06 -20.53 23.08
N CYS A 142 -2.20 -20.32 22.07
CA CYS A 142 -1.16 -21.25 21.66
C CYS A 142 -0.02 -20.52 20.96
N ILE A 143 1.22 -20.98 21.17
CA ILE A 143 2.42 -20.53 20.45
C ILE A 143 2.96 -21.68 19.59
N ILE A 144 3.10 -21.48 18.30
CA ILE A 144 3.74 -22.40 17.36
C ILE A 144 5.03 -21.72 16.89
N THR A 145 6.19 -22.31 17.18
CA THR A 145 7.49 -21.65 16.97
C THR A 145 8.57 -22.66 16.58
N ASN A 146 9.64 -22.18 15.93
CA ASN A 146 10.86 -22.93 15.67
C ASN A 146 11.97 -22.61 16.69
N GLU A 147 11.70 -21.79 17.69
CA GLU A 147 12.61 -21.46 18.78
C GLU A 147 12.07 -21.98 20.12
N PRO A 148 12.95 -22.36 21.06
CA PRO A 148 12.53 -22.75 22.39
C PRO A 148 11.73 -21.65 23.09
N CYS A 149 10.60 -22.01 23.69
CA CYS A 149 9.71 -21.07 24.38
C CYS A 149 9.20 -21.70 25.68
N ASP A 150 9.34 -20.99 26.80
CA ASP A 150 8.83 -21.40 28.11
C ASP A 150 7.37 -20.98 28.26
N PHE A 151 6.49 -21.67 27.55
CA PHE A 151 5.04 -21.50 27.60
C PHE A 151 4.36 -22.85 27.52
N GLU A 152 3.45 -23.16 28.47
CA GLU A 152 2.78 -24.46 28.54
C GLU A 152 2.11 -24.83 27.22
N ASN A 153 1.40 -23.91 26.60
CA ASN A 153 0.69 -24.09 25.33
C ASN A 153 1.58 -23.75 24.11
N SER A 154 2.88 -24.10 24.14
CA SER A 154 3.76 -23.94 23.00
C SER A 154 3.95 -25.25 22.23
N LEU A 155 4.18 -25.15 20.91
CA LEU A 155 4.58 -26.25 20.03
C LEU A 155 5.85 -25.85 19.28
N LEU A 156 6.94 -26.57 19.56
CA LEU A 156 8.21 -26.39 18.87
C LEU A 156 8.25 -27.25 17.58
N ILE A 157 8.51 -26.61 16.44
CA ILE A 157 8.63 -27.26 15.13
C ILE A 157 9.86 -26.68 14.41
N THR A 158 10.88 -27.50 14.21
CA THR A 158 12.15 -27.11 13.59
C THR A 158 12.32 -27.61 12.15
N ASP A 159 11.45 -28.53 11.70
CA ASP A 159 11.58 -29.19 10.42
C ASP A 159 11.14 -28.32 9.24
N THR A 160 11.62 -28.70 8.05
CA THR A 160 11.20 -28.15 6.77
C THR A 160 10.39 -29.19 6.00
N ASN A 161 9.47 -28.70 5.14
CA ASN A 161 8.71 -29.56 4.23
C ASN A 161 9.55 -29.91 2.95
N GLU A 162 8.97 -30.74 2.07
CA GLU A 162 9.60 -31.17 0.80
C GLU A 162 9.95 -30.00 -0.12
N ASP A 163 9.20 -28.89 -0.07
CA ASP A 163 9.45 -27.66 -0.83
C ASP A 163 10.56 -26.80 -0.21
N GLY A 164 11.15 -27.20 0.95
CA GLY A 164 12.16 -26.45 1.68
C GLY A 164 11.64 -25.24 2.46
N TYR A 165 10.31 -25.15 2.71
CA TYR A 165 9.75 -24.22 3.67
C TYR A 165 9.84 -24.78 5.09
N SER A 166 9.97 -23.89 6.07
CA SER A 166 9.61 -24.25 7.44
C SER A 166 8.17 -24.80 7.47
N ILE A 167 7.92 -25.87 8.21
CA ILE A 167 6.57 -26.42 8.40
C ILE A 167 5.60 -25.36 8.94
N ILE A 168 6.09 -24.39 9.74
CA ILE A 168 5.30 -23.26 10.23
C ILE A 168 4.88 -22.34 9.07
N THR A 169 5.77 -22.10 8.10
CA THR A 169 5.42 -21.33 6.89
C THR A 169 4.30 -22.01 6.10
N ASP A 170 4.41 -23.32 5.88
CA ASP A 170 3.39 -24.08 5.16
C ASP A 170 2.04 -24.08 5.91
N ALA A 171 2.09 -24.29 7.22
CA ALA A 171 0.91 -24.20 8.09
C ALA A 171 0.22 -22.81 8.02
N TYR A 172 1.02 -21.75 8.01
CA TYR A 172 0.55 -20.38 7.89
C TYR A 172 -0.11 -20.11 6.52
N ILE A 173 0.49 -20.64 5.44
CA ILE A 173 -0.08 -20.60 4.09
C ILE A 173 -1.42 -21.33 4.06
N ARG A 174 -1.48 -22.57 4.55
CA ARG A 174 -2.71 -23.41 4.56
C ARG A 174 -3.84 -22.75 5.34
N ALA A 175 -3.55 -22.24 6.55
CA ALA A 175 -4.55 -21.57 7.36
C ALA A 175 -5.09 -20.30 6.67
N SER A 176 -4.20 -19.49 6.07
CA SER A 176 -4.57 -18.30 5.31
C SER A 176 -5.41 -18.64 4.09
N HIS A 177 -4.95 -19.63 3.30
CA HIS A 177 -5.64 -20.09 2.10
C HIS A 177 -7.03 -20.67 2.43
N TYR A 178 -7.17 -21.41 3.53
CA TYR A 178 -8.48 -21.91 3.97
C TYR A 178 -9.48 -20.76 4.17
N ILE A 179 -9.09 -19.73 4.95
CA ILE A 179 -9.96 -18.56 5.14
C ILE A 179 -10.29 -17.89 3.80
N ARG A 180 -9.30 -17.78 2.88
CA ARG A 180 -9.52 -17.25 1.53
C ARG A 180 -10.53 -18.11 0.74
N SER A 181 -10.42 -19.42 0.79
CA SER A 181 -11.20 -20.39 -0.02
C SER A 181 -12.67 -20.44 0.36
N ILE A 182 -13.04 -20.19 1.61
CA ILE A 182 -14.45 -20.15 2.04
C ILE A 182 -15.20 -18.90 1.59
N HIS A 183 -14.47 -17.91 1.01
CA HIS A 183 -15.05 -16.69 0.45
C HIS A 183 -15.16 -16.77 -1.07
N LYS A 184 -16.28 -16.28 -1.61
CA LYS A 184 -16.53 -16.21 -3.06
C LYS A 184 -16.05 -14.88 -3.69
N SER A 185 -15.28 -14.09 -2.96
CA SER A 185 -14.74 -12.82 -3.46
C SER A 185 -13.81 -13.09 -4.65
N LYS A 186 -13.92 -12.28 -5.70
CA LYS A 186 -12.89 -12.22 -6.73
C LYS A 186 -11.64 -11.61 -6.15
N VAL A 187 -10.50 -12.26 -6.31
CA VAL A 187 -9.20 -11.78 -5.84
C VAL A 187 -8.37 -11.29 -7.00
N ILE A 188 -7.98 -10.03 -6.91
CA ILE A 188 -7.04 -9.37 -7.83
C ILE A 188 -5.74 -9.20 -7.05
N ALA A 189 -4.68 -9.83 -7.50
CA ALA A 189 -3.35 -9.71 -6.91
C ALA A 189 -2.45 -8.93 -7.90
N LEU A 190 -1.68 -7.97 -7.37
CA LEU A 190 -0.88 -7.07 -8.20
C LEU A 190 0.57 -7.04 -7.72
N THR A 191 1.51 -7.21 -8.65
CA THR A 191 2.96 -7.10 -8.39
C THR A 191 3.69 -6.36 -9.51
N GLY A 192 4.98 -6.11 -9.28
CA GLY A 192 5.89 -5.47 -10.23
C GLY A 192 7.04 -4.77 -9.50
N SER A 193 7.94 -4.14 -10.22
CA SER A 193 9.06 -3.39 -9.64
C SER A 193 8.64 -1.96 -9.31
N VAL A 194 8.01 -1.26 -10.24
CA VAL A 194 7.57 0.15 -10.11
C VAL A 194 6.07 0.25 -10.42
N GLY A 195 5.40 1.26 -9.85
CA GLY A 195 4.00 1.58 -10.16
C GLY A 195 2.95 0.76 -9.42
N LYS A 196 3.32 -0.27 -8.64
CA LYS A 196 2.37 -1.16 -7.94
C LYS A 196 1.26 -0.42 -7.19
N THR A 197 1.63 0.46 -6.28
CA THR A 197 0.64 1.13 -5.43
C THR A 197 -0.23 2.09 -6.20
N SER A 198 0.34 2.87 -7.15
CA SER A 198 -0.44 3.78 -7.99
C SER A 198 -1.44 3.02 -8.88
N THR A 199 -1.01 1.90 -9.48
CA THR A 199 -1.90 1.01 -10.23
C THR A 199 -3.00 0.42 -9.33
N LYS A 200 -2.64 -0.04 -8.12
CA LYS A 200 -3.61 -0.53 -7.12
C LYS A 200 -4.63 0.55 -6.76
N GLU A 201 -4.19 1.77 -6.48
CA GLU A 201 -5.08 2.87 -6.10
C GLU A 201 -5.99 3.30 -7.28
N MET A 202 -5.49 3.25 -8.51
CA MET A 202 -6.30 3.47 -9.71
C MET A 202 -7.36 2.38 -9.89
N ILE A 203 -6.98 1.10 -9.74
CA ILE A 203 -7.95 -0.02 -9.74
C ILE A 203 -8.93 0.13 -8.56
N GLU A 204 -8.47 0.53 -7.37
CA GLU A 204 -9.34 0.79 -6.23
C GLU A 204 -10.39 1.84 -6.53
N ALA A 205 -10.03 2.95 -7.20
CA ALA A 205 -10.96 4.00 -7.60
C ALA A 205 -12.06 3.44 -8.53
N VAL A 206 -11.66 2.63 -9.52
CA VAL A 206 -12.61 1.91 -10.40
C VAL A 206 -13.51 0.97 -9.60
N LEU A 207 -12.97 0.19 -8.69
CA LEU A 207 -13.76 -0.75 -7.88
C LEU A 207 -14.75 -0.02 -6.97
N ARG A 208 -14.38 1.12 -6.39
CA ARG A 208 -15.25 1.91 -5.52
C ARG A 208 -16.38 2.61 -6.25
N ALA A 209 -16.23 2.92 -7.54
CA ALA A 209 -17.29 3.43 -8.35
C ALA A 209 -18.47 2.44 -8.53
N HIS A 210 -18.19 1.14 -8.43
CA HIS A 210 -19.20 0.09 -8.61
C HIS A 210 -19.53 -0.69 -7.33
N TYR A 211 -18.50 -1.12 -6.55
CA TYR A 211 -18.69 -1.97 -5.38
C TYR A 211 -18.77 -1.13 -4.10
N LYS A 212 -19.83 -1.36 -3.31
CA LYS A 212 -20.01 -0.64 -2.04
C LYS A 212 -18.90 -0.91 -1.00
N ASN A 213 -18.37 -2.13 -0.96
CA ASN A 213 -17.39 -2.57 0.04
C ASN A 213 -16.31 -3.46 -0.58
N PRO A 214 -15.46 -2.97 -1.50
CA PRO A 214 -14.30 -3.71 -1.94
C PRO A 214 -13.29 -3.78 -0.77
N LEU A 215 -12.64 -4.92 -0.57
CA LEU A 215 -11.50 -5.02 0.33
C LEU A 215 -10.23 -4.68 -0.47
N VAL A 216 -9.49 -3.68 -0.04
CA VAL A 216 -8.24 -3.26 -0.70
C VAL A 216 -7.12 -3.18 0.32
N SER A 217 -5.93 -3.67 -0.04
CA SER A 217 -4.74 -3.53 0.80
C SER A 217 -4.35 -2.05 0.93
N LYS A 218 -4.16 -1.59 2.17
CA LYS A 218 -3.82 -0.19 2.44
C LYS A 218 -2.31 0.02 2.46
N GLY A 219 -1.85 1.14 1.91
CA GLY A 219 -0.45 1.53 1.92
C GLY A 219 0.45 0.42 1.35
N ASN A 220 1.51 0.08 2.08
CA ASN A 220 2.48 -0.98 1.76
C ASN A 220 2.17 -2.32 2.46
N ASN A 221 0.92 -2.60 2.84
CA ASN A 221 0.51 -3.88 3.41
C ASN A 221 0.54 -5.01 2.35
N ASN A 222 1.74 -5.37 1.90
CA ASN A 222 2.00 -6.24 0.76
C ASN A 222 2.91 -7.44 1.09
N SER A 223 3.24 -7.66 2.38
CA SER A 223 3.94 -8.85 2.87
C SER A 223 2.98 -10.00 3.16
N MET A 224 3.48 -11.25 3.19
CA MET A 224 2.70 -12.45 3.55
C MET A 224 1.90 -12.30 4.87
N PHE A 225 2.46 -11.59 5.86
CA PHE A 225 1.79 -11.35 7.14
C PHE A 225 0.62 -10.36 7.01
N SER A 226 0.80 -9.29 6.24
CA SER A 226 -0.27 -8.33 5.99
C SER A 226 -1.35 -8.89 5.06
N ILE A 227 -0.99 -9.79 4.14
CA ILE A 227 -1.92 -10.53 3.29
C ILE A 227 -2.82 -11.43 4.15
N THR A 228 -2.26 -12.25 5.06
CA THR A 228 -3.04 -13.04 6.01
C THR A 228 -4.00 -12.19 6.82
N ARG A 229 -3.51 -11.06 7.35
CA ARG A 229 -4.35 -10.09 8.09
C ARG A 229 -5.51 -9.56 7.25
N ASN A 230 -5.28 -9.31 5.96
CA ASN A 230 -6.34 -8.84 5.06
C ASN A 230 -7.31 -9.97 4.69
N ILE A 231 -6.81 -11.19 4.46
CA ILE A 231 -7.64 -12.38 4.24
C ILE A 231 -8.59 -12.61 5.43
N GLN A 232 -8.10 -12.45 6.65
CA GLN A 232 -8.93 -12.59 7.87
C GLN A 232 -10.02 -11.51 7.99
N LYS A 233 -9.86 -10.35 7.31
CA LYS A 233 -10.91 -9.31 7.23
C LYS A 233 -12.00 -9.62 6.21
N LEU A 234 -11.82 -10.61 5.34
CA LEU A 234 -12.85 -11.02 4.39
C LEU A 234 -14.13 -11.42 5.15
N LYS A 235 -15.26 -10.87 4.74
CA LYS A 235 -16.58 -11.16 5.29
C LYS A 235 -17.63 -11.00 4.22
N ARG A 236 -18.80 -11.56 4.39
CA ARG A 236 -19.93 -11.27 3.50
C ARG A 236 -20.48 -9.87 3.82
N PRO A 237 -20.73 -8.99 2.82
CA PRO A 237 -20.69 -9.24 1.38
C PRO A 237 -19.43 -8.65 0.67
N THR A 238 -18.22 -9.05 1.03
CA THR A 238 -17.05 -8.65 0.23
C THR A 238 -17.11 -9.35 -1.14
N ASN A 239 -17.25 -8.58 -2.22
CA ASN A 239 -17.36 -9.13 -3.57
C ASN A 239 -16.01 -9.21 -4.28
N VAL A 240 -15.12 -8.23 -4.04
CA VAL A 240 -13.80 -8.13 -4.64
C VAL A 240 -12.76 -7.83 -3.56
N TYR A 241 -11.62 -8.48 -3.68
CA TYR A 241 -10.43 -8.23 -2.86
C TYR A 241 -9.25 -7.89 -3.76
N LEU A 242 -8.72 -6.68 -3.63
CA LEU A 242 -7.54 -6.19 -4.32
C LEU A 242 -6.34 -6.16 -3.38
N GLN A 243 -5.29 -6.89 -3.72
CA GLN A 243 -4.09 -7.04 -2.91
C GLN A 243 -2.82 -6.72 -3.69
N GLU A 244 -2.05 -5.76 -3.19
CA GLU A 244 -0.68 -5.54 -3.62
C GLU A 244 0.23 -6.60 -2.99
N VAL A 245 1.16 -7.18 -3.79
CA VAL A 245 2.12 -8.21 -3.36
C VAL A 245 3.54 -7.70 -3.57
N GLY A 246 4.30 -7.63 -2.48
CA GLY A 246 5.68 -7.14 -2.45
C GLY A 246 6.72 -8.26 -2.54
N ALA A 247 7.83 -7.97 -3.23
CA ALA A 247 9.02 -8.80 -3.27
C ALA A 247 10.04 -8.29 -2.26
N PHE A 248 10.33 -9.03 -1.20
CA PHE A 248 11.26 -8.64 -0.13
C PHE A 248 12.49 -9.54 -0.07
N ALA A 249 12.30 -10.82 -0.34
CA ALA A 249 13.32 -11.87 -0.36
C ALA A 249 12.84 -12.98 -1.30
N PRO A 250 13.71 -13.90 -1.74
CA PRO A 250 13.33 -15.03 -2.59
C PRO A 250 12.12 -15.79 -2.02
N ARG A 251 11.19 -16.15 -2.91
CA ARG A 251 9.96 -16.90 -2.62
C ARG A 251 8.87 -16.16 -1.84
N THR A 252 9.04 -14.86 -1.55
CA THR A 252 8.01 -14.09 -0.80
C THR A 252 6.73 -13.88 -1.61
N ILE A 253 6.84 -13.72 -2.93
CA ILE A 253 5.67 -13.64 -3.82
C ILE A 253 5.04 -15.01 -4.00
N GLU A 254 5.84 -16.08 -4.13
CA GLU A 254 5.35 -17.46 -4.18
C GLU A 254 4.47 -17.79 -2.97
N ILE A 255 4.95 -17.50 -1.75
CA ILE A 255 4.18 -17.70 -0.51
C ILE A 255 2.85 -16.92 -0.57
N SER A 256 2.92 -15.64 -0.93
CA SER A 256 1.75 -14.77 -1.03
C SER A 256 0.75 -15.24 -2.08
N ALA A 257 1.24 -15.75 -3.21
CA ALA A 257 0.41 -16.31 -4.27
C ALA A 257 -0.34 -17.56 -3.82
N LYS A 258 0.33 -18.46 -3.09
CA LYS A 258 -0.29 -19.65 -2.48
C LYS A 258 -1.37 -19.27 -1.45
N GLN A 259 -1.18 -18.19 -0.70
CA GLN A 259 -2.21 -17.69 0.23
C GLN A 259 -3.44 -17.13 -0.50
N LEU A 260 -3.23 -16.41 -1.60
CA LEU A 260 -4.27 -15.67 -2.31
C LEU A 260 -5.05 -16.51 -3.32
N GLU A 261 -4.40 -17.41 -4.04
CA GLU A 261 -4.96 -18.14 -5.19
C GLU A 261 -5.81 -17.20 -6.05
N ALA A 262 -5.15 -16.19 -6.64
CA ALA A 262 -5.81 -15.06 -7.27
C ALA A 262 -6.64 -15.45 -8.51
N ASP A 263 -7.79 -14.81 -8.67
CA ASP A 263 -8.59 -14.89 -9.91
C ASP A 263 -7.97 -14.07 -11.05
N MET A 264 -7.24 -12.99 -10.69
CA MET A 264 -6.58 -12.08 -11.62
C MET A 264 -5.21 -11.70 -11.08
N ALA A 265 -4.17 -11.91 -11.87
CA ALA A 265 -2.81 -11.46 -11.60
C ALA A 265 -2.49 -10.24 -12.48
N VAL A 266 -2.03 -9.15 -11.89
CA VAL A 266 -1.66 -7.92 -12.60
C VAL A 266 -0.17 -7.66 -12.45
N TYR A 267 0.55 -7.47 -13.55
CA TYR A 267 1.98 -7.24 -13.59
C TYR A 267 2.29 -5.86 -14.16
N THR A 268 2.88 -4.97 -13.38
CA THR A 268 3.24 -3.62 -13.90
C THR A 268 4.50 -3.64 -14.74
N ASN A 269 5.61 -4.14 -14.21
CA ASN A 269 6.90 -4.28 -14.90
C ASN A 269 7.89 -5.13 -14.09
N ILE A 270 8.98 -5.59 -14.74
CA ILE A 270 10.10 -6.29 -14.12
C ILE A 270 11.38 -5.46 -14.24
N GLY A 271 11.64 -4.63 -13.25
CA GLY A 271 12.86 -3.83 -13.13
C GLY A 271 13.89 -4.44 -12.17
N VAL A 272 14.84 -3.63 -11.72
CA VAL A 272 15.96 -4.03 -10.85
C VAL A 272 15.73 -3.76 -9.34
N SER A 273 14.55 -3.27 -8.94
CA SER A 273 14.27 -3.00 -7.53
C SER A 273 14.34 -4.28 -6.69
N HIS A 274 15.08 -4.25 -5.57
CA HIS A 274 15.33 -5.40 -4.66
C HIS A 274 16.24 -6.50 -5.25
N VAL A 275 16.97 -6.26 -6.33
CA VAL A 275 17.89 -7.25 -6.93
C VAL A 275 18.94 -7.72 -5.93
N GLU A 276 19.42 -6.85 -5.03
CA GLU A 276 20.37 -7.21 -3.98
C GLU A 276 19.89 -8.42 -3.15
N SER A 277 18.62 -8.45 -2.75
CA SER A 277 18.05 -9.56 -1.98
C SER A 277 17.86 -10.84 -2.78
N TYR A 278 17.81 -10.76 -4.12
CA TYR A 278 17.54 -11.90 -5.02
C TYR A 278 18.81 -12.42 -5.72
N GLY A 279 19.89 -11.64 -5.70
CA GLY A 279 21.15 -11.97 -6.38
C GLY A 279 21.13 -11.74 -7.90
N SER A 280 19.97 -11.79 -8.55
CA SER A 280 19.82 -11.47 -9.99
C SER A 280 18.42 -10.96 -10.34
N ARG A 281 18.31 -10.32 -11.53
CA ARG A 281 17.02 -9.86 -12.08
C ARG A 281 16.14 -11.04 -12.51
N GLU A 282 16.75 -12.11 -12.94
CA GLU A 282 16.08 -13.35 -13.38
C GLU A 282 15.39 -14.04 -12.19
N GLU A 283 16.05 -14.17 -11.04
CA GLU A 283 15.46 -14.77 -9.84
C GLU A 283 14.33 -13.87 -9.27
N LEU A 284 14.50 -12.55 -9.32
CA LEU A 284 13.45 -11.60 -8.97
C LEU A 284 12.23 -11.74 -9.92
N ALA A 285 12.47 -11.87 -11.23
CA ALA A 285 11.42 -12.09 -12.22
C ALA A 285 10.67 -13.39 -11.96
N LYS A 286 11.39 -14.49 -11.72
CA LYS A 286 10.82 -15.80 -11.41
C LYS A 286 9.90 -15.76 -10.19
N ASP A 287 10.31 -15.11 -9.11
CA ASP A 287 9.45 -14.96 -7.92
C ASP A 287 8.20 -14.11 -8.23
N LYS A 288 8.35 -12.98 -8.96
CA LYS A 288 7.19 -12.16 -9.35
C LYS A 288 6.19 -12.93 -10.22
N LEU A 289 6.68 -13.72 -11.16
CA LEU A 289 5.87 -14.52 -12.08
C LEU A 289 5.15 -15.67 -11.37
N SER A 290 5.61 -16.08 -10.18
CA SER A 290 4.93 -17.07 -9.34
C SER A 290 3.50 -16.64 -8.94
N LEU A 291 3.19 -15.33 -9.02
CA LEU A 291 1.85 -14.81 -8.74
C LEU A 291 0.77 -15.46 -9.61
N SER A 292 1.02 -15.66 -10.90
CA SER A 292 0.11 -16.39 -11.78
C SER A 292 0.28 -17.91 -11.68
N THR A 293 1.51 -18.39 -11.48
CA THR A 293 1.78 -19.84 -11.33
C THR A 293 0.91 -20.48 -10.26
N TYR A 294 0.74 -19.79 -9.13
CA TYR A 294 -0.12 -20.23 -8.01
C TYR A 294 -1.48 -19.53 -7.95
N GLY A 295 -1.87 -18.81 -9.00
CA GLY A 295 -3.21 -18.30 -9.20
C GLY A 295 -4.19 -19.39 -9.65
N LYS A 296 -5.46 -19.04 -9.80
CA LYS A 296 -6.45 -19.99 -10.31
C LYS A 296 -6.13 -20.40 -11.75
N PRO A 297 -6.27 -21.69 -12.09
CA PRO A 297 -6.00 -22.16 -13.46
C PRO A 297 -6.87 -21.50 -14.54
N ASP A 298 -8.12 -21.15 -14.20
CA ASP A 298 -9.08 -20.44 -15.05
C ASP A 298 -9.02 -18.91 -14.86
N GLY A 299 -7.98 -18.42 -14.18
CA GLY A 299 -7.75 -17.01 -13.90
C GLY A 299 -7.23 -16.23 -15.12
N LEU A 300 -6.98 -14.95 -14.92
CA LEU A 300 -6.47 -14.02 -15.93
C LEU A 300 -5.12 -13.45 -15.50
N ALA A 301 -4.20 -13.29 -16.45
CA ALA A 301 -2.95 -12.54 -16.26
C ALA A 301 -2.98 -11.26 -17.09
N PHE A 302 -2.95 -10.09 -16.42
CA PHE A 302 -2.82 -8.78 -17.08
C PHE A 302 -1.35 -8.44 -17.20
N VAL A 303 -0.85 -8.36 -18.42
CA VAL A 303 0.57 -8.31 -18.74
C VAL A 303 0.87 -7.01 -19.50
N ASN A 304 1.82 -6.25 -18.99
CA ASN A 304 2.31 -5.06 -19.67
C ASN A 304 3.07 -5.48 -20.94
N TYR A 305 2.53 -5.12 -22.10
CA TYR A 305 3.10 -5.44 -23.42
C TYR A 305 4.45 -4.76 -23.67
N ASP A 306 4.68 -3.63 -22.98
CA ASP A 306 5.91 -2.84 -23.12
C ASP A 306 7.09 -3.41 -22.28
N ASP A 307 6.88 -4.54 -21.57
CA ASP A 307 7.91 -5.23 -20.78
C ASP A 307 8.30 -6.56 -21.43
N GLU A 308 9.53 -6.64 -21.96
CA GLU A 308 10.04 -7.80 -22.70
C GLU A 308 10.10 -9.08 -21.85
N ILE A 309 10.42 -8.97 -20.55
CA ILE A 309 10.48 -10.13 -19.65
C ILE A 309 9.08 -10.69 -19.45
N LEU A 310 8.10 -9.84 -19.21
CA LEU A 310 6.71 -10.27 -19.06
C LEU A 310 6.20 -10.90 -20.35
N MET A 311 6.48 -10.32 -21.51
CA MET A 311 6.01 -10.83 -22.80
C MET A 311 6.69 -12.14 -23.21
N SER A 312 7.91 -12.40 -22.76
CA SER A 312 8.62 -13.66 -23.04
C SER A 312 8.19 -14.83 -22.15
N HIS A 313 7.45 -14.58 -21.05
CA HIS A 313 7.05 -15.61 -20.10
C HIS A 313 5.87 -16.45 -20.62
N PRO A 314 5.95 -17.79 -20.56
CA PRO A 314 4.84 -18.68 -20.94
C PRO A 314 3.80 -18.77 -19.81
N PHE A 315 2.86 -17.83 -19.74
CA PHE A 315 1.77 -17.89 -18.79
C PHE A 315 0.86 -19.09 -19.06
N THR A 316 0.42 -19.75 -17.99
CA THR A 316 -0.57 -20.85 -18.07
C THR A 316 -2.01 -20.34 -18.09
N GLN A 317 -2.23 -19.15 -17.58
CA GLN A 317 -3.53 -18.48 -17.55
C GLN A 317 -3.78 -17.74 -18.88
N LYS A 318 -5.04 -17.37 -19.11
CA LYS A 318 -5.39 -16.49 -20.22
C LYS A 318 -4.72 -15.11 -20.01
N VAL A 319 -3.86 -14.72 -20.92
CA VAL A 319 -3.20 -13.42 -20.94
C VAL A 319 -4.13 -12.37 -21.51
N ILE A 320 -4.16 -11.21 -20.89
CA ILE A 320 -4.73 -9.96 -21.39
C ILE A 320 -3.61 -8.94 -21.37
N THR A 321 -3.25 -8.45 -22.54
CA THR A 321 -2.15 -7.50 -22.70
C THR A 321 -2.63 -6.06 -22.62
N TYR A 322 -1.78 -5.20 -22.08
CA TYR A 322 -2.02 -3.75 -22.07
C TYR A 322 -0.73 -2.97 -22.33
N SER A 323 -0.83 -1.81 -22.95
CA SER A 323 0.29 -0.97 -23.34
C SER A 323 -0.05 0.51 -23.23
N LEU A 324 1.01 1.33 -23.14
CA LEU A 324 0.83 2.78 -23.23
C LEU A 324 0.43 3.21 -24.65
N ARG A 325 1.06 2.64 -25.68
CA ARG A 325 0.85 3.07 -27.09
C ARG A 325 0.91 1.94 -28.12
N ASN A 326 1.31 0.74 -27.72
CA ASN A 326 1.47 -0.35 -28.68
C ASN A 326 0.12 -0.92 -29.08
N GLU A 327 -0.24 -0.77 -30.35
CA GLU A 327 -1.52 -1.18 -30.92
C GLU A 327 -1.67 -2.71 -31.02
N GLU A 328 -0.60 -3.48 -30.81
CA GLU A 328 -0.69 -4.94 -30.76
C GLU A 328 -1.29 -5.45 -29.44
N ALA A 329 -1.25 -4.66 -28.35
CA ALA A 329 -1.85 -5.01 -27.09
C ALA A 329 -3.40 -5.09 -27.19
N ASP A 330 -4.04 -5.86 -26.30
CA ASP A 330 -5.49 -5.98 -26.21
C ASP A 330 -6.15 -4.66 -25.77
N TYR A 331 -5.43 -3.91 -24.90
CA TYR A 331 -5.82 -2.57 -24.42
C TYR A 331 -4.64 -1.62 -24.56
N TYR A 332 -4.86 -0.45 -25.16
CA TYR A 332 -3.82 0.57 -25.26
C TYR A 332 -4.40 1.98 -25.26
N ALA A 333 -3.55 2.99 -25.07
CA ALA A 333 -3.93 4.39 -25.17
C ALA A 333 -3.44 5.03 -26.46
N LYS A 334 -4.23 5.99 -26.98
CA LYS A 334 -3.84 6.88 -28.07
C LYS A 334 -4.33 8.30 -27.81
N ASN A 335 -3.87 9.27 -28.61
CA ASN A 335 -4.26 10.67 -28.52
C ASN A 335 -4.02 11.23 -27.10
N ILE A 336 -2.83 10.98 -26.54
CA ILE A 336 -2.46 11.43 -25.20
C ILE A 336 -2.12 12.92 -25.28
N GLU A 337 -2.90 13.75 -24.58
CA GLU A 337 -2.76 15.20 -24.55
C GLU A 337 -2.68 15.69 -23.10
N LYS A 338 -1.85 16.72 -22.85
CA LYS A 338 -1.72 17.37 -21.53
C LYS A 338 -2.84 18.37 -21.33
N THR A 339 -3.38 18.43 -20.10
CA THR A 339 -4.38 19.45 -19.72
C THR A 339 -3.67 20.66 -19.03
N GLU A 340 -4.38 21.77 -18.93
CA GLU A 340 -3.88 22.98 -18.24
C GLU A 340 -3.62 22.76 -16.75
N GLU A 341 -4.32 21.76 -16.13
CA GLU A 341 -4.23 21.41 -14.71
C GLU A 341 -3.23 20.27 -14.44
N ALA A 342 -2.23 20.09 -15.30
CA ALA A 342 -1.22 19.00 -15.20
C ALA A 342 -1.81 17.59 -15.23
N GLY A 343 -3.02 17.41 -15.77
CA GLY A 343 -3.63 16.11 -16.05
C GLY A 343 -3.35 15.64 -17.48
N LEU A 344 -3.94 14.50 -17.84
CA LEU A 344 -3.82 13.91 -19.19
C LEU A 344 -5.18 13.46 -19.69
N ARG A 345 -5.52 13.83 -20.94
CA ARG A 345 -6.64 13.28 -21.72
C ARG A 345 -6.10 12.30 -22.74
N PHE A 346 -6.82 11.22 -22.95
CA PHE A 346 -6.41 10.17 -23.87
C PHE A 346 -7.62 9.33 -24.29
N THR A 347 -7.42 8.50 -25.31
CA THR A 347 -8.42 7.51 -25.74
C THR A 347 -7.93 6.13 -25.38
N ILE A 348 -8.72 5.35 -24.61
CA ILE A 348 -8.48 3.93 -24.37
C ILE A 348 -9.12 3.14 -25.52
N VAL A 349 -8.34 2.27 -26.14
CA VAL A 349 -8.81 1.32 -27.16
C VAL A 349 -8.96 -0.06 -26.52
N ASP A 350 -10.16 -0.62 -26.56
CA ASP A 350 -10.51 -1.97 -26.16
C ASP A 350 -10.64 -2.85 -27.42
N LYS A 351 -9.56 -3.50 -27.85
CA LYS A 351 -9.58 -4.37 -29.04
C LYS A 351 -10.47 -5.59 -28.87
N LEU A 352 -10.69 -6.05 -27.62
CA LEU A 352 -11.52 -7.23 -27.37
C LEU A 352 -13.00 -6.97 -27.62
N SER A 353 -13.48 -5.74 -27.40
CA SER A 353 -14.86 -5.32 -27.73
C SER A 353 -14.96 -4.52 -29.02
N GLY A 354 -13.85 -3.97 -29.52
CA GLY A 354 -13.82 -3.03 -30.65
C GLY A 354 -14.26 -1.61 -30.27
N GLU A 355 -14.33 -1.28 -28.99
CA GLU A 355 -14.79 0.02 -28.47
C GLU A 355 -13.60 0.96 -28.20
N GLU A 356 -13.84 2.26 -28.32
CA GLU A 356 -12.88 3.32 -27.97
C GLU A 356 -13.55 4.30 -27.01
N HIS A 357 -12.85 4.68 -25.95
CA HIS A 357 -13.38 5.54 -24.92
C HIS A 357 -12.42 6.67 -24.54
N ASN A 358 -12.93 7.90 -24.50
CA ASN A 358 -12.17 9.02 -23.98
C ASN A 358 -12.08 8.94 -22.46
N ALA A 359 -10.88 9.13 -21.93
CA ALA A 359 -10.54 9.09 -20.52
C ALA A 359 -9.73 10.32 -20.12
N GLU A 360 -9.76 10.65 -18.85
CA GLU A 360 -8.97 11.73 -18.26
C GLU A 360 -8.44 11.30 -16.90
N VAL A 361 -7.19 11.67 -16.60
CA VAL A 361 -6.58 11.55 -15.27
C VAL A 361 -6.05 12.91 -14.83
N PHE A 362 -6.27 13.28 -13.57
CA PHE A 362 -5.86 14.57 -13.01
C PHE A 362 -4.53 14.46 -12.27
N VAL A 363 -3.59 13.76 -12.89
CA VAL A 363 -2.22 13.54 -12.39
C VAL A 363 -1.25 13.59 -13.57
N PRO A 364 -0.03 14.16 -13.38
CA PRO A 364 0.95 14.25 -14.45
C PRO A 364 1.62 12.90 -14.73
N GLY A 365 2.24 12.80 -15.91
CA GLY A 365 3.08 11.68 -16.31
C GLY A 365 2.33 10.55 -17.00
N GLU A 366 2.79 10.19 -18.20
CA GLU A 366 2.15 9.19 -19.07
C GLU A 366 2.07 7.78 -18.47
N HIS A 367 2.94 7.44 -17.51
CA HIS A 367 2.81 6.18 -16.78
C HIS A 367 1.48 6.06 -16.00
N ASN A 368 0.82 7.19 -15.66
CA ASN A 368 -0.53 7.17 -15.09
C ASN A 368 -1.61 6.86 -16.14
N VAL A 369 -1.35 7.16 -17.41
CA VAL A 369 -2.19 6.65 -18.51
C VAL A 369 -2.10 5.13 -18.60
N LEU A 370 -0.89 4.56 -18.51
CA LEU A 370 -0.70 3.09 -18.48
C LEU A 370 -1.42 2.45 -17.28
N ASN A 371 -1.37 3.07 -16.09
CA ASN A 371 -2.12 2.63 -14.92
C ASN A 371 -3.64 2.67 -15.18
N ALA A 372 -4.13 3.69 -15.89
CA ALA A 372 -5.55 3.80 -16.24
C ALA A 372 -5.98 2.74 -17.26
N VAL A 373 -5.15 2.43 -18.25
CA VAL A 373 -5.41 1.37 -19.23
C VAL A 373 -5.57 0.01 -18.55
N VAL A 374 -4.67 -0.36 -17.65
CA VAL A 374 -4.80 -1.65 -16.93
C VAL A 374 -5.97 -1.63 -15.95
N ALA A 375 -6.26 -0.51 -15.30
CA ALA A 375 -7.44 -0.40 -14.44
C ALA A 375 -8.75 -0.55 -15.24
N TYR A 376 -8.79 0.00 -16.46
CA TYR A 376 -9.89 -0.20 -17.42
C TYR A 376 -10.02 -1.68 -17.78
N ALA A 377 -8.94 -2.34 -18.19
CA ALA A 377 -8.92 -3.75 -18.55
C ALA A 377 -9.42 -4.66 -17.42
N VAL A 378 -8.97 -4.42 -16.18
CA VAL A 378 -9.43 -5.14 -14.97
C VAL A 378 -10.92 -4.89 -14.72
N GLY A 379 -11.39 -3.67 -14.86
CA GLY A 379 -12.81 -3.34 -14.73
C GLY A 379 -13.68 -4.09 -15.77
N ARG A 380 -13.25 -4.15 -17.03
CA ARG A 380 -13.94 -4.91 -18.11
C ARG A 380 -13.97 -6.41 -17.80
N ALA A 381 -12.88 -6.97 -17.28
CA ALA A 381 -12.84 -8.38 -16.87
C ALA A 381 -13.77 -8.70 -15.68
N LEU A 382 -14.10 -7.71 -14.87
CA LEU A 382 -15.14 -7.79 -13.82
C LEU A 382 -16.56 -7.53 -14.34
N ASN A 383 -16.75 -7.35 -15.65
CA ASN A 383 -18.00 -7.00 -16.32
C ASN A 383 -18.59 -5.65 -15.87
N LEU A 384 -17.74 -4.70 -15.48
CA LEU A 384 -18.17 -3.33 -15.22
C LEU A 384 -18.44 -2.61 -16.54
N LYS A 385 -19.34 -1.64 -16.50
CA LYS A 385 -19.62 -0.81 -17.66
C LYS A 385 -18.51 0.19 -17.92
N PRO A 386 -18.20 0.52 -19.18
CA PRO A 386 -17.19 1.52 -19.50
C PRO A 386 -17.36 2.84 -18.74
N GLU A 387 -18.61 3.33 -18.62
CA GLU A 387 -18.89 4.60 -17.95
C GLU A 387 -18.55 4.57 -16.45
N GLU A 388 -18.80 3.44 -15.77
CA GLU A 388 -18.47 3.25 -14.36
C GLU A 388 -16.95 3.20 -14.16
N ILE A 389 -16.23 2.54 -15.08
CA ILE A 389 -14.77 2.43 -15.04
C ILE A 389 -14.13 3.80 -15.27
N LEU A 390 -14.57 4.53 -16.29
CA LEU A 390 -14.05 5.85 -16.63
C LEU A 390 -14.32 6.88 -15.53
N ALA A 391 -15.49 6.82 -14.90
CA ALA A 391 -15.79 7.65 -13.74
C ALA A 391 -14.82 7.35 -12.57
N GLY A 392 -14.53 6.07 -12.31
CA GLY A 392 -13.54 5.67 -11.29
C GLY A 392 -12.13 6.16 -11.62
N ILE A 393 -11.68 6.06 -12.87
CA ILE A 393 -10.38 6.57 -13.32
C ILE A 393 -10.28 8.09 -13.11
N ALA A 394 -11.32 8.84 -13.44
CA ALA A 394 -11.37 10.29 -13.26
C ALA A 394 -11.37 10.72 -11.78
N GLU A 395 -11.87 9.89 -10.88
CA GLU A 395 -11.85 10.12 -9.42
C GLU A 395 -10.50 9.80 -8.76
N TYR A 396 -9.57 9.17 -9.47
CA TYR A 396 -8.27 8.84 -8.91
C TYR A 396 -7.49 10.10 -8.51
N ARG A 397 -6.96 10.08 -7.29
CA ARG A 397 -6.02 11.09 -6.77
C ARG A 397 -4.90 10.36 -6.05
N PRO A 398 -3.62 10.72 -6.29
CA PRO A 398 -2.49 10.17 -5.56
C PRO A 398 -2.61 10.45 -4.07
N SER A 399 -2.07 9.58 -3.25
CA SER A 399 -2.07 9.73 -1.80
C SER A 399 -0.66 9.67 -1.21
N GLY A 400 -0.47 10.37 -0.10
CA GLY A 400 0.80 10.36 0.62
C GLY A 400 1.96 10.91 -0.21
N MET A 401 3.07 10.17 -0.23
CA MET A 401 4.34 10.57 -0.88
C MET A 401 4.55 9.88 -2.24
N ARG A 402 3.50 9.73 -3.06
CA ARG A 402 3.57 9.06 -4.37
C ARG A 402 3.03 9.98 -5.45
N GLN A 403 3.91 10.76 -6.05
CA GLN A 403 3.58 11.73 -7.11
C GLN A 403 2.40 12.65 -6.73
N ASN A 404 2.35 13.03 -5.48
CA ASN A 404 1.29 13.84 -4.92
C ASN A 404 1.68 15.33 -4.99
N ILE A 405 0.91 16.11 -5.71
CA ILE A 405 1.07 17.57 -5.77
C ILE A 405 0.25 18.16 -4.64
N ILE A 406 0.91 18.82 -3.71
CA ILE A 406 0.28 19.48 -2.57
C ILE A 406 0.67 20.95 -2.53
N HIS A 407 -0.18 21.78 -1.94
CA HIS A 407 0.01 23.23 -1.87
C HIS A 407 0.00 23.74 -0.41
N PRO A 408 0.88 23.22 0.47
CA PRO A 408 0.89 23.65 1.85
C PRO A 408 1.33 25.12 1.96
N CYS A 409 0.55 25.93 2.65
CA CYS A 409 0.89 27.33 2.92
C CYS A 409 1.28 28.16 1.68
N GLY A 410 0.75 27.81 0.50
CA GLY A 410 1.04 28.49 -0.76
C GLY A 410 2.29 28.00 -1.52
N TYR A 411 3.03 27.03 -0.98
CA TYR A 411 4.14 26.38 -1.68
C TYR A 411 3.63 25.30 -2.63
N HIS A 412 4.36 25.02 -3.71
CA HIS A 412 4.04 23.97 -4.67
C HIS A 412 5.00 22.79 -4.50
N ILE A 413 4.56 21.74 -3.82
CA ILE A 413 5.38 20.58 -3.48
C ILE A 413 4.93 19.38 -4.28
N PHE A 414 5.86 18.75 -5.02
CA PHE A 414 5.66 17.48 -5.70
C PHE A 414 6.29 16.35 -4.86
N ALA A 415 5.50 15.69 -4.03
CA ALA A 415 5.96 14.69 -3.09
C ALA A 415 5.98 13.31 -3.74
N ASP A 416 7.18 12.76 -4.00
CA ASP A 416 7.40 11.40 -4.54
C ASP A 416 8.57 10.68 -3.84
N CYS A 417 8.60 10.75 -2.52
CA CYS A 417 9.69 10.20 -1.69
C CYS A 417 9.29 8.94 -0.90
N TYR A 418 8.33 8.16 -1.41
CA TYR A 418 8.00 6.86 -0.82
C TYR A 418 8.99 5.77 -1.25
N ASN A 419 9.44 5.75 -2.49
CA ASN A 419 10.45 4.82 -3.00
C ASN A 419 11.21 5.47 -4.17
N SER A 420 12.40 4.97 -4.47
CA SER A 420 13.22 5.49 -5.57
C SER A 420 13.90 4.37 -6.34
N SER A 421 14.06 4.60 -7.63
CA SER A 421 14.91 3.86 -8.56
C SER A 421 15.23 4.79 -9.73
N LEU A 422 16.23 4.47 -10.55
CA LEU A 422 16.62 5.32 -11.68
C LEU A 422 15.41 5.59 -12.62
N LEU A 423 14.68 4.53 -12.99
CA LEU A 423 13.47 4.66 -13.83
C LEU A 423 12.38 5.51 -13.13
N ALA A 424 12.22 5.36 -11.82
CA ALA A 424 11.24 6.16 -11.08
C ALA A 424 11.64 7.64 -11.00
N ILE A 425 12.94 7.96 -10.93
CA ILE A 425 13.43 9.35 -11.00
C ILE A 425 13.13 9.92 -12.39
N GLU A 426 13.45 9.21 -13.46
CA GLU A 426 13.19 9.63 -14.83
C GLU A 426 11.70 9.90 -15.07
N ASN A 427 10.82 8.99 -14.68
CA ASN A 427 9.38 9.17 -14.80
C ASN A 427 8.85 10.36 -13.99
N THR A 428 9.40 10.58 -12.80
CA THR A 428 8.97 11.71 -11.95
C THR A 428 9.45 13.05 -12.47
N LEU A 429 10.67 13.12 -12.99
CA LEU A 429 11.20 14.33 -13.63
C LEU A 429 10.44 14.66 -14.92
N ALA A 430 10.11 13.64 -15.73
CA ALA A 430 9.25 13.83 -16.90
C ALA A 430 7.87 14.36 -16.51
N ALA A 431 7.29 13.84 -15.43
CA ALA A 431 6.02 14.36 -14.88
C ALA A 431 6.17 15.80 -14.35
N MET A 432 7.31 16.13 -13.71
CA MET A 432 7.60 17.49 -13.23
C MET A 432 7.69 18.51 -14.36
N ASP A 433 8.22 18.13 -15.54
CA ASP A 433 8.26 19.01 -16.72
C ASP A 433 6.87 19.42 -17.20
N ASP A 434 5.86 18.59 -16.92
CA ASP A 434 4.48 18.79 -17.32
C ASP A 434 3.69 19.69 -16.36
N ILE A 435 4.19 19.86 -15.13
CA ILE A 435 3.54 20.69 -14.11
C ILE A 435 3.83 22.17 -14.41
N PRO A 436 2.80 23.03 -14.54
CA PRO A 436 3.00 24.46 -14.69
C PRO A 436 3.75 25.07 -13.49
N VAL A 437 4.66 25.97 -13.78
CA VAL A 437 5.39 26.77 -12.76
C VAL A 437 4.96 28.22 -12.89
N ALA A 438 4.73 28.90 -11.76
CA ALA A 438 4.38 30.31 -11.74
C ALA A 438 5.46 31.20 -12.39
N ASN A 439 5.10 32.38 -12.89
CA ASN A 439 6.05 33.28 -13.51
C ASN A 439 7.19 33.66 -12.54
N GLY A 440 8.43 33.36 -12.93
CA GLY A 440 9.62 33.58 -12.11
C GLY A 440 9.97 32.47 -11.14
N GLY A 441 9.13 31.41 -11.07
CA GLY A 441 9.41 30.22 -10.26
C GLY A 441 10.38 29.28 -10.95
N ARG A 442 11.06 28.47 -10.16
CA ARG A 442 12.05 27.46 -10.56
C ARG A 442 11.52 26.05 -10.35
N ARG A 443 12.13 25.08 -11.04
CA ARG A 443 11.99 23.65 -10.75
C ARG A 443 13.17 23.21 -9.89
N ILE A 444 12.90 22.91 -8.63
CA ILE A 444 13.90 22.48 -7.65
C ILE A 444 13.71 21.00 -7.38
N ALA A 445 14.77 20.20 -7.58
CA ALA A 445 14.77 18.79 -7.24
C ALA A 445 15.51 18.57 -5.90
N VAL A 446 14.79 18.08 -4.88
CA VAL A 446 15.37 17.61 -3.63
C VAL A 446 15.46 16.09 -3.73
N LEU A 447 16.67 15.57 -3.99
CA LEU A 447 16.90 14.14 -4.21
C LEU A 447 17.69 13.53 -3.05
N GLY A 448 17.35 12.28 -2.72
CA GLY A 448 18.12 11.45 -1.79
C GLY A 448 18.55 10.15 -2.42
N ASP A 449 19.32 9.36 -1.66
CA ASP A 449 19.84 8.07 -2.11
C ASP A 449 18.77 7.13 -2.64
N ILE A 450 19.16 6.35 -3.64
CA ILE A 450 18.49 5.10 -4.01
C ILE A 450 19.16 3.98 -3.22
N LEU A 451 18.43 3.35 -2.32
CA LEU A 451 18.92 2.29 -1.44
C LEU A 451 18.64 0.89 -2.02
N ALA A 452 19.27 -0.14 -1.44
CA ALA A 452 19.13 -1.55 -1.82
C ALA A 452 19.53 -1.86 -3.28
N LEU A 453 20.60 -1.22 -3.74
CA LEU A 453 21.19 -1.41 -5.07
C LEU A 453 22.41 -2.36 -5.05
N GLY A 454 22.99 -2.64 -3.87
CA GLY A 454 24.22 -3.41 -3.79
C GLY A 454 25.36 -2.82 -4.62
N ASP A 455 26.07 -3.67 -5.36
CA ASP A 455 27.25 -3.30 -6.15
C ASP A 455 26.98 -2.29 -7.28
N ILE A 456 25.73 -2.15 -7.75
CA ILE A 456 25.39 -1.19 -8.81
C ILE A 456 25.08 0.22 -8.27
N SER A 457 25.25 0.46 -6.98
CA SER A 457 24.85 1.72 -6.34
C SER A 457 25.58 2.92 -6.91
N GLU A 458 26.92 2.87 -6.99
CA GLU A 458 27.75 3.97 -7.48
C GLU A 458 27.38 4.32 -8.94
N GLU A 459 27.36 3.32 -9.82
CA GLU A 459 27.03 3.51 -11.23
C GLU A 459 25.62 4.12 -11.40
N THR A 460 24.65 3.64 -10.65
CA THR A 460 23.28 4.15 -10.71
C THR A 460 23.21 5.62 -10.29
N HIS A 461 23.94 6.02 -9.23
CA HIS A 461 23.96 7.42 -8.79
C HIS A 461 24.67 8.35 -9.78
N HIS A 462 25.70 7.88 -10.49
CA HIS A 462 26.30 8.63 -11.62
C HIS A 462 25.29 8.84 -12.76
N GLN A 463 24.48 7.82 -13.09
CA GLN A 463 23.48 7.90 -14.16
C GLN A 463 22.37 8.94 -13.89
N ILE A 464 22.03 9.24 -12.63
CA ILE A 464 21.00 10.23 -12.27
C ILE A 464 21.32 11.61 -12.85
N ALA A 465 22.58 12.02 -12.88
CA ALA A 465 22.98 13.31 -13.47
C ALA A 465 22.61 13.41 -14.94
N GLY A 466 22.83 12.34 -15.72
CA GLY A 466 22.42 12.27 -17.11
C GLY A 466 20.89 12.31 -17.31
N VAL A 467 20.12 11.78 -16.36
CA VAL A 467 18.66 11.91 -16.33
C VAL A 467 18.25 13.34 -16.05
N LEU A 468 18.83 14.00 -15.01
CA LEU A 468 18.56 15.40 -14.68
C LEU A 468 18.80 16.33 -15.86
N ALA A 469 19.86 16.09 -16.63
CA ALA A 469 20.23 16.92 -17.79
C ALA A 469 19.21 16.87 -18.95
N LYS A 470 18.34 15.86 -18.99
CA LYS A 470 17.26 15.75 -19.99
C LYS A 470 16.00 16.55 -19.59
N HIS A 471 15.92 17.00 -18.34
CA HIS A 471 14.75 17.62 -17.77
C HIS A 471 15.01 19.06 -17.32
N LYS A 472 13.94 19.82 -17.08
CA LYS A 472 14.02 21.26 -16.72
C LYS A 472 14.22 21.42 -15.21
N VAL A 473 15.39 21.06 -14.69
CA VAL A 473 15.76 21.25 -13.28
C VAL A 473 16.68 22.46 -13.16
N ASP A 474 16.24 23.48 -12.41
CA ASP A 474 17.01 24.71 -12.19
C ASP A 474 17.99 24.58 -11.02
N LEU A 475 17.63 23.78 -9.99
CA LEU A 475 18.44 23.59 -8.80
C LEU A 475 18.28 22.16 -8.27
N LEU A 476 19.40 21.48 -8.02
CA LEU A 476 19.47 20.19 -7.32
C LEU A 476 19.94 20.40 -5.88
N LEU A 477 19.15 19.99 -4.91
CA LEU A 477 19.53 19.86 -3.50
C LEU A 477 19.58 18.36 -3.15
N ALA A 478 20.71 17.84 -2.74
CA ALA A 478 20.91 16.41 -2.58
C ALA A 478 21.34 16.01 -1.16
N TYR A 479 20.70 14.99 -0.60
CA TYR A 479 20.97 14.48 0.74
C TYR A 479 21.14 12.95 0.73
N GLY A 480 22.23 12.47 1.25
CA GLY A 480 22.50 11.05 1.33
C GLY A 480 23.98 10.71 1.47
N ILE A 481 24.34 9.51 1.07
CA ILE A 481 25.72 9.02 1.01
C ILE A 481 26.21 8.99 -0.44
N ASN A 482 25.52 8.23 -1.30
CA ASN A 482 25.91 8.00 -2.69
C ASN A 482 25.40 9.10 -3.65
N ILE A 483 24.32 9.80 -3.31
CA ILE A 483 23.79 10.91 -4.13
C ILE A 483 24.81 12.04 -4.33
N ARG A 484 25.87 12.08 -3.54
CA ARG A 484 27.03 12.97 -3.74
C ARG A 484 27.62 12.83 -5.14
N LEU A 485 27.69 11.60 -5.67
CA LEU A 485 28.19 11.32 -7.03
C LEU A 485 27.33 11.99 -8.10
N THR A 486 26.00 11.99 -7.90
CA THR A 486 25.08 12.72 -8.77
C THR A 486 25.37 14.23 -8.79
N VAL A 487 25.65 14.84 -7.63
CA VAL A 487 25.94 16.28 -7.53
C VAL A 487 27.23 16.64 -8.27
N GLU A 488 28.28 15.81 -8.11
CA GLU A 488 29.55 15.99 -8.78
C GLU A 488 29.43 15.97 -10.31
N ASP A 489 28.57 15.08 -10.83
CA ASP A 489 28.35 14.95 -12.28
C ASP A 489 27.33 15.98 -12.81
N ALA A 490 26.31 16.32 -12.06
CA ALA A 490 25.33 17.35 -12.40
C ALA A 490 26.01 18.72 -12.56
N ALA A 491 26.96 19.05 -11.68
CA ALA A 491 27.75 20.27 -11.79
C ALA A 491 28.59 20.33 -13.08
N LYS A 492 29.16 19.18 -13.53
CA LYS A 492 29.89 19.10 -14.83
C LYS A 492 28.94 19.28 -16.02
N LEU A 493 27.66 18.99 -15.88
CA LEU A 493 26.61 19.19 -16.89
C LEU A 493 25.97 20.58 -16.82
N GLY A 494 26.46 21.46 -15.92
CA GLY A 494 26.00 22.85 -15.79
C GLY A 494 24.70 23.02 -14.97
N ILE A 495 24.29 22.00 -14.22
CA ILE A 495 23.12 22.06 -13.32
C ILE A 495 23.58 22.62 -11.98
N GLU A 496 22.96 23.72 -11.52
CA GLU A 496 23.20 24.24 -10.18
C GLU A 496 22.85 23.18 -9.14
N SER A 497 23.82 22.78 -8.30
CA SER A 497 23.65 21.65 -7.41
C SER A 497 24.40 21.83 -6.09
N LYS A 498 23.75 21.39 -4.97
CA LYS A 498 24.33 21.44 -3.63
C LYS A 498 24.14 20.08 -2.94
N TYR A 499 25.20 19.61 -2.30
CA TYR A 499 25.20 18.37 -1.52
C TYR A 499 25.17 18.66 -0.02
N PHE A 500 24.39 17.86 0.70
CA PHE A 500 24.27 17.91 2.15
C PHE A 500 24.49 16.52 2.74
N ALA A 501 25.50 16.40 3.61
CA ALA A 501 25.71 15.19 4.42
C ALA A 501 24.81 15.18 5.67
N ASP A 502 24.26 16.32 6.05
CA ASP A 502 23.43 16.52 7.23
C ASP A 502 22.03 17.00 6.82
N ARG A 503 21.00 16.32 7.32
CA ARG A 503 19.60 16.62 7.00
C ARG A 503 19.17 17.99 7.48
N GLN A 504 19.63 18.42 8.67
CA GLN A 504 19.30 19.72 9.22
C GLN A 504 19.81 20.84 8.28
N LYS A 505 21.04 20.67 7.76
CA LYS A 505 21.62 21.64 6.81
C LYS A 505 20.86 21.67 5.49
N LEU A 506 20.39 20.52 4.99
CA LEU A 506 19.50 20.48 3.83
C LEU A 506 18.21 21.26 4.10
N GLU A 507 17.57 21.05 5.24
CA GLU A 507 16.31 21.70 5.60
C GLU A 507 16.50 23.21 5.81
N ASP A 508 17.61 23.64 6.39
CA ASP A 508 17.96 25.05 6.54
C ASP A 508 18.19 25.73 5.18
N GLU A 509 18.84 25.02 4.24
CA GLU A 509 19.01 25.52 2.87
C GLU A 509 17.66 25.62 2.14
N ILE A 510 16.79 24.63 2.26
CA ILE A 510 15.46 24.68 1.65
C ILE A 510 14.66 25.88 2.17
N ARG A 511 14.67 26.13 3.49
CA ARG A 511 14.02 27.32 4.08
C ARG A 511 14.60 28.64 3.54
N ALA A 512 15.89 28.67 3.25
CA ALA A 512 16.56 29.89 2.78
C ALA A 512 16.30 30.20 1.30
N VAL A 513 16.18 29.17 0.45
CA VAL A 513 16.18 29.32 -0.99
C VAL A 513 14.85 29.09 -1.69
N VAL A 514 13.95 28.27 -1.12
CA VAL A 514 12.67 27.93 -1.74
C VAL A 514 11.65 29.04 -1.53
N LYS A 515 10.95 29.38 -2.61
CA LYS A 515 9.91 30.41 -2.63
C LYS A 515 8.55 29.81 -2.99
N PRO A 516 7.44 30.49 -2.66
CA PRO A 516 6.10 30.01 -3.02
C PRO A 516 5.89 29.77 -4.52
N GLU A 517 6.60 30.52 -5.39
CA GLU A 517 6.49 30.41 -6.86
C GLU A 517 7.23 29.16 -7.40
N ASP A 518 8.15 28.58 -6.63
CA ASP A 518 8.95 27.42 -7.06
C ASP A 518 8.10 26.14 -7.02
N LEU A 519 8.35 25.21 -7.95
CA LEU A 519 7.88 23.84 -7.89
C LEU A 519 9.00 22.95 -7.32
N VAL A 520 8.75 22.32 -6.17
CA VAL A 520 9.77 21.57 -5.44
C VAL A 520 9.43 20.08 -5.43
N LEU A 521 10.23 19.30 -6.15
CA LEU A 521 10.16 17.83 -6.10
C LEU A 521 10.95 17.30 -4.91
N PHE A 522 10.36 16.38 -4.15
CA PHE A 522 11.05 15.55 -3.17
C PHE A 522 11.04 14.10 -3.60
N LYS A 523 12.24 13.47 -3.80
CA LYS A 523 12.35 12.07 -4.19
C LYS A 523 13.57 11.38 -3.60
N ALA A 524 13.32 10.24 -2.93
CA ALA A 524 14.33 9.36 -2.34
C ALA A 524 13.76 7.97 -2.08
N SER A 525 14.62 7.02 -1.73
CA SER A 525 14.19 5.78 -1.08
C SER A 525 13.55 6.08 0.28
N HIS A 526 12.61 5.22 0.71
CA HIS A 526 11.78 5.46 1.88
C HIS A 526 12.58 5.68 3.17
N ALA A 527 13.64 4.88 3.38
CA ALA A 527 14.47 4.99 4.58
C ALA A 527 15.30 6.28 4.63
N VAL A 528 15.50 6.97 3.51
CA VAL A 528 16.08 8.34 3.50
C VAL A 528 15.14 9.35 4.15
N ASN A 529 13.85 9.07 4.21
CA ASN A 529 12.82 9.79 4.97
C ASN A 529 12.68 11.29 4.64
N LEU A 530 12.77 11.66 3.37
CA LEU A 530 12.49 13.04 2.94
C LEU A 530 11.04 13.50 3.19
N GLY A 531 10.10 12.55 3.35
CA GLY A 531 8.72 12.87 3.73
C GLY A 531 8.62 13.59 5.07
N SER A 532 9.46 13.23 6.05
CA SER A 532 9.51 13.93 7.33
C SER A 532 10.05 15.35 7.19
N SER A 533 10.96 15.60 6.22
CA SER A 533 11.41 16.95 5.90
C SER A 533 10.28 17.80 5.31
N ILE A 534 9.43 17.23 4.42
CA ILE A 534 8.24 17.92 3.91
C ILE A 534 7.31 18.32 5.08
N ASP A 535 7.02 17.36 5.98
CA ASP A 535 6.13 17.60 7.13
C ASP A 535 6.67 18.70 8.08
N ARG A 536 8.00 18.78 8.26
CA ARG A 536 8.63 19.83 9.09
C ARG A 536 8.71 21.18 8.40
N LEU A 537 9.08 21.19 7.12
CA LEU A 537 9.28 22.43 6.37
C LEU A 537 7.97 23.13 6.07
N PHE A 538 6.92 22.37 5.77
CA PHE A 538 5.67 22.89 5.23
C PHE A 538 4.43 22.60 6.09
N GLY A 539 4.61 22.02 7.28
CA GLY A 539 3.51 21.79 8.22
C GLY A 539 2.50 20.72 7.80
N THR A 540 2.90 19.75 6.96
CA THR A 540 2.01 18.67 6.49
C THR A 540 2.05 17.43 7.38
N ASP A 541 1.22 16.41 7.07
CA ASP A 541 1.22 15.07 7.66
C ASP A 541 1.34 13.98 6.58
N ILE A 542 2.01 14.31 5.49
CA ILE A 542 2.10 13.43 4.32
C ILE A 542 2.86 12.12 4.66
N ASN A 543 3.83 12.19 5.57
CA ASN A 543 4.63 11.06 6.02
C ASN A 543 3.88 10.16 7.01
N GLU A 544 2.96 10.70 7.80
CA GLU A 544 2.23 9.93 8.82
C GLU A 544 1.26 8.90 8.26
N SER A 545 0.87 9.04 7.01
CA SER A 545 0.12 8.00 6.30
C SER A 545 0.97 6.75 6.01
N SER A 546 2.30 6.83 6.18
CA SER A 546 3.21 5.71 5.99
C SER A 546 3.38 4.88 7.27
N SER A 547 3.45 3.54 7.12
CA SER A 547 3.64 2.62 8.25
C SER A 547 4.98 2.76 8.98
N ILE A 548 5.92 3.53 8.44
CA ILE A 548 7.28 3.77 8.98
C ILE A 548 7.32 4.99 9.90
N ALA A 549 6.40 5.95 9.75
CA ALA A 549 6.36 7.13 10.61
C ALA A 549 6.30 6.79 12.12
N HIS A 550 5.80 5.62 12.49
CA HIS A 550 5.76 5.15 13.87
C HIS A 550 7.07 4.56 14.40
N LYS A 551 8.09 4.31 13.57
CA LYS A 551 9.35 3.67 13.99
C LYS A 551 10.51 4.65 14.23
N GLN A 552 10.36 5.92 13.87
CA GLN A 552 11.47 6.88 13.81
C GLN A 552 11.43 7.96 14.89
N PHE A 553 10.82 7.67 16.03
CA PHE A 553 10.87 8.57 17.18
C PHE A 553 11.20 7.81 18.47
N ARG A 554 11.90 8.48 19.36
CA ARG A 554 12.09 8.06 20.75
C ARG A 554 11.15 8.85 21.64
N LEU A 555 10.56 8.20 22.65
CA LEU A 555 9.82 8.86 23.70
C LEU A 555 10.77 9.27 24.80
N GLU A 556 10.65 10.52 25.27
CA GLU A 556 11.48 11.03 26.35
C GLU A 556 10.67 12.00 27.21
N THR A 557 10.75 11.82 28.54
CA THR A 557 10.13 12.75 29.51
C THR A 557 11.19 13.71 30.03
N ARG A 558 10.89 15.02 29.95
CA ARG A 558 11.74 16.08 30.48
C ARG A 558 10.88 17.13 31.17
N GLY A 559 11.12 17.29 32.47
CA GLY A 559 10.24 18.14 33.31
C GLY A 559 8.80 17.65 33.21
N ASP A 560 7.89 18.56 32.94
CA ASP A 560 6.46 18.27 32.84
C ASP A 560 6.00 17.89 31.44
N PHE A 561 6.92 17.60 30.52
CA PHE A 561 6.58 17.25 29.13
C PHE A 561 7.09 15.88 28.75
N GLU A 562 6.27 15.13 28.06
CA GLU A 562 6.65 13.95 27.30
C GLU A 562 6.78 14.34 25.82
N TYR A 563 7.91 14.00 25.21
CA TYR A 563 8.27 14.37 23.84
C TYR A 563 8.35 13.16 22.92
N TYR A 564 7.96 13.34 21.66
CA TYR A 564 8.46 12.57 20.55
C TYR A 564 9.77 13.22 20.06
N ILE A 565 10.86 12.49 20.10
CA ILE A 565 12.19 12.91 19.63
C ILE A 565 12.41 12.31 18.25
N PHE A 566 12.59 13.17 17.25
CA PHE A 566 12.93 12.82 15.88
C PHE A 566 14.38 13.20 15.60
N GLU A 567 14.92 12.80 14.45
CA GLU A 567 16.31 13.10 14.07
C GLU A 567 16.62 14.61 14.05
N THR A 568 15.70 15.45 13.60
CA THR A 568 15.93 16.90 13.41
C THR A 568 14.92 17.80 14.14
N SER A 569 13.96 17.24 14.89
CA SER A 569 12.96 18.03 15.63
C SER A 569 12.40 17.28 16.85
N ALA A 570 11.64 18.00 17.67
CA ALA A 570 10.85 17.41 18.74
C ALA A 570 9.38 17.85 18.65
N SER A 571 8.47 17.05 19.22
CA SER A 571 7.06 17.38 19.34
C SER A 571 6.59 17.10 20.76
N ILE A 572 5.70 17.94 21.32
CA ILE A 572 5.04 17.65 22.57
C ILE A 572 4.08 16.49 22.34
N LYS A 573 4.24 15.40 23.04
CA LYS A 573 3.28 14.30 23.09
C LYS A 573 2.21 14.56 24.13
N THR A 574 2.63 14.86 25.37
CA THR A 574 1.74 15.06 26.52
C THR A 574 2.36 16.05 27.49
N TYR A 575 1.56 16.95 28.02
CA TYR A 575 1.90 17.75 29.20
C TYR A 575 1.42 17.02 30.44
N LEU A 576 2.33 16.78 31.37
CA LEU A 576 2.12 16.00 32.61
C LEU A 576 1.94 16.88 33.84
N GLY A 577 2.24 18.18 33.72
CA GLY A 577 2.18 19.14 34.81
C GLY A 577 0.77 19.62 35.13
N THR A 578 0.69 20.44 36.17
CA THR A 578 -0.57 21.00 36.71
C THR A 578 -0.59 22.53 36.72
N ASP A 579 0.37 23.19 36.07
CA ASP A 579 0.45 24.64 36.03
C ASP A 579 -0.69 25.23 35.22
N ALA A 580 -1.23 26.36 35.73
CA ALA A 580 -2.28 27.07 35.01
C ALA A 580 -1.75 27.84 33.77
N LYS A 581 -0.50 28.27 33.81
CA LYS A 581 0.19 28.89 32.70
C LYS A 581 1.37 28.02 32.27
N VAL A 582 1.40 27.62 31.00
CA VAL A 582 2.41 26.73 30.46
C VAL A 582 3.16 27.44 29.34
N GLU A 583 4.46 27.53 29.48
CA GLU A 583 5.37 27.98 28.42
C GLU A 583 5.98 26.75 27.71
N ILE A 584 5.73 26.62 26.43
CA ILE A 584 6.29 25.55 25.62
C ILE A 584 7.77 25.84 25.35
N PRO A 585 8.71 24.91 25.65
CA PRO A 585 10.11 25.10 25.32
C PRO A 585 10.31 25.26 23.80
N SER A 586 11.15 26.19 23.38
CA SER A 586 11.46 26.41 21.97
C SER A 586 12.33 25.29 21.38
N SER A 587 13.15 24.66 22.21
CA SER A 587 14.05 23.57 21.80
C SER A 587 14.43 22.68 22.98
N ILE A 588 14.95 21.50 22.68
CA ILE A 588 15.53 20.56 23.64
C ILE A 588 16.85 20.00 23.11
N GLU A 589 17.79 19.73 24.02
CA GLU A 589 19.02 18.98 23.67
C GLU A 589 18.72 17.48 23.68
N ALA A 590 19.05 16.75 22.63
CA ALA A 590 18.85 15.31 22.57
C ALA A 590 19.97 14.59 21.81
N GLU A 591 20.21 13.34 22.19
CA GLU A 591 20.96 12.41 21.35
C GLU A 591 19.99 11.81 20.33
N VAL A 592 20.34 11.83 19.06
CA VAL A 592 19.54 11.29 17.97
C VAL A 592 20.43 10.44 17.08
N THR A 593 19.87 9.40 16.48
CA THR A 593 20.58 8.55 15.54
C THR A 593 20.33 9.03 14.11
N ASP A 594 21.40 9.31 13.37
CA ASP A 594 21.32 9.40 11.89
C ASP A 594 21.21 7.96 11.37
N GLU A 595 20.00 7.52 11.06
CA GLU A 595 19.74 6.14 10.62
C GLU A 595 20.44 5.79 9.30
N LEU A 596 20.70 6.79 8.46
CA LEU A 596 21.38 6.58 7.18
C LEU A 596 22.88 6.28 7.36
N ARG A 597 23.51 6.82 8.40
CA ARG A 597 24.93 6.66 8.71
C ARG A 597 25.20 5.80 9.93
N GLU A 598 24.15 5.35 10.61
CA GLU A 598 24.22 4.59 11.86
C GLU A 598 25.11 5.27 12.92
N THR A 599 25.01 6.60 13.03
CA THR A 599 25.81 7.40 13.97
C THR A 599 24.92 8.20 14.92
N ASP A 600 25.30 8.23 16.20
CA ASP A 600 24.62 9.06 17.19
C ASP A 600 25.16 10.50 17.16
N LEU A 601 24.24 11.45 17.18
CA LEU A 601 24.50 12.87 17.11
C LEU A 601 23.84 13.58 18.31
N LYS A 602 24.56 14.53 18.93
CA LYS A 602 23.94 15.47 19.86
C LYS A 602 23.40 16.66 19.11
N ARG A 603 22.11 16.94 19.28
CA ARG A 603 21.45 18.05 18.56
C ARG A 603 20.58 18.88 19.51
N THR A 604 20.54 20.19 19.21
CA THR A 604 19.48 21.06 19.71
C THR A 604 18.29 20.95 18.77
N LEU A 605 17.22 20.30 19.21
CA LEU A 605 16.02 20.04 18.43
C LEU A 605 14.97 21.11 18.70
N ALA A 606 14.49 21.77 17.65
CA ALA A 606 13.35 22.68 17.75
C ALA A 606 12.07 21.89 18.13
N VAL A 607 11.27 22.43 19.05
CA VAL A 607 9.93 21.93 19.34
C VAL A 607 8.96 22.51 18.33
N GLU A 608 8.56 21.71 17.34
CA GLU A 608 7.83 22.18 16.16
C GLU A 608 6.33 21.90 16.20
N LYS A 609 5.89 20.89 16.98
CA LYS A 609 4.49 20.47 16.96
C LYS A 609 3.91 20.27 18.38
N ILE A 610 2.63 20.61 18.51
CA ILE A 610 1.81 20.21 19.65
C ILE A 610 1.01 18.97 19.24
N GLY A 611 1.27 17.82 19.86
CA GLY A 611 0.71 16.52 19.48
C GLY A 611 -0.78 16.38 19.78
N LYS A 612 -1.42 15.35 19.22
CA LYS A 612 -2.88 15.09 19.30
C LYS A 612 -3.43 14.94 20.71
N THR A 613 -2.59 14.57 21.66
CA THR A 613 -2.98 14.34 23.06
C THR A 613 -2.31 15.30 24.04
N ALA A 614 -1.57 16.30 23.52
CA ALA A 614 -0.68 17.11 24.34
C ALA A 614 -1.35 17.74 25.56
N PHE A 615 -2.51 18.34 25.38
CA PHE A 615 -3.30 18.97 26.43
C PHE A 615 -4.74 18.44 26.49
N ARG A 616 -5.00 17.31 25.83
CA ARG A 616 -6.34 16.74 25.76
C ARG A 616 -6.87 16.37 27.14
N ASN A 617 -8.08 16.84 27.45
CA ASN A 617 -8.75 16.68 28.75
C ASN A 617 -7.95 17.21 29.95
N ASN A 618 -6.95 18.10 29.75
CA ASN A 618 -6.21 18.70 30.83
C ASN A 618 -7.07 19.72 31.56
N GLN A 619 -7.23 19.54 32.89
CA GLN A 619 -8.13 20.35 33.73
C GLN A 619 -7.42 21.50 34.45
N TYR A 620 -6.10 21.61 34.35
CA TYR A 620 -5.28 22.57 35.07
C TYR A 620 -4.91 23.77 34.21
N VAL A 621 -4.49 23.53 32.96
CA VAL A 621 -3.97 24.56 32.05
C VAL A 621 -5.06 25.57 31.69
N LYS A 622 -4.76 26.86 31.89
CA LYS A 622 -5.60 28.01 31.53
C LYS A 622 -5.01 28.84 30.39
N GLU A 623 -3.69 28.90 30.30
CA GLU A 623 -2.97 29.68 29.32
C GLU A 623 -1.79 28.86 28.77
N VAL A 624 -1.59 28.88 27.44
CA VAL A 624 -0.43 28.31 26.80
C VAL A 624 0.25 29.35 25.95
N VAL A 625 1.57 29.48 26.12
CA VAL A 625 2.44 30.39 25.35
C VAL A 625 3.26 29.53 24.38
N LEU A 626 3.07 29.76 23.07
CA LEU A 626 3.81 29.08 22.02
C LEU A 626 5.09 29.84 21.66
N PRO A 627 6.24 29.15 21.58
CA PRO A 627 7.45 29.71 20.98
C PRO A 627 7.31 29.80 19.45
N THR A 628 8.18 30.60 18.82
CA THR A 628 8.21 30.77 17.36
C THR A 628 8.63 29.48 16.61
N SER A 629 9.21 28.50 17.31
CA SER A 629 9.55 27.19 16.75
C SER A 629 8.32 26.32 16.47
N VAL A 630 7.19 26.53 17.16
CA VAL A 630 5.98 25.72 16.94
C VAL A 630 5.26 26.21 15.68
N ILE A 631 5.22 25.33 14.68
CA ILE A 631 4.59 25.57 13.38
C ILE A 631 3.23 24.88 13.23
N ARG A 632 2.90 23.91 14.11
CA ARG A 632 1.68 23.13 13.97
C ARG A 632 1.05 22.73 15.30
N ILE A 633 -0.29 22.80 15.37
CA ILE A 633 -1.13 22.18 16.40
C ILE A 633 -1.91 21.05 15.73
N ARG A 634 -1.86 19.85 16.32
CA ARG A 634 -2.49 18.68 15.75
C ARG A 634 -3.95 18.50 16.18
N ASP A 635 -4.64 17.56 15.50
CA ASP A 635 -6.04 17.26 15.73
C ASP A 635 -6.31 16.99 17.21
N GLY A 636 -7.29 17.67 17.79
CA GLY A 636 -7.72 17.47 19.17
C GLY A 636 -6.68 17.77 20.25
N ALA A 637 -5.62 18.51 19.93
CA ALA A 637 -4.50 18.77 20.87
C ALA A 637 -4.92 19.33 22.22
N PHE A 638 -5.92 20.21 22.25
CA PHE A 638 -6.50 20.81 23.46
C PHE A 638 -7.94 20.35 23.72
N LYS A 639 -8.44 19.37 22.96
CA LYS A 639 -9.84 18.93 23.07
C LYS A 639 -10.21 18.54 24.50
N GLY A 640 -11.31 19.10 25.02
CA GLY A 640 -11.81 18.84 26.37
C GLY A 640 -10.97 19.45 27.49
N SER A 641 -10.04 20.36 27.19
CA SER A 641 -9.19 21.01 28.19
C SER A 641 -9.90 22.19 28.87
N SER A 642 -9.35 22.64 30.03
CA SER A 642 -9.80 23.81 30.76
C SER A 642 -9.13 25.12 30.33
N ILE A 643 -8.51 25.14 29.13
CA ILE A 643 -7.85 26.33 28.58
C ILE A 643 -8.83 27.49 28.45
N VAL A 644 -8.37 28.70 28.76
CA VAL A 644 -9.14 29.95 28.66
C VAL A 644 -8.65 30.82 27.55
N HIS A 645 -7.34 31.00 27.44
CA HIS A 645 -6.71 31.83 26.42
C HIS A 645 -5.62 31.08 25.71
N PHE A 646 -5.63 31.18 24.39
CA PHE A 646 -4.58 30.65 23.53
C PHE A 646 -4.05 31.75 22.62
N GLU A 647 -2.73 31.84 22.52
CA GLU A 647 -2.06 32.72 21.58
C GLU A 647 -1.00 31.95 20.80
N GLY A 648 -1.23 31.76 19.48
CA GLY A 648 -0.30 31.15 18.55
C GLY A 648 0.87 32.07 18.22
N SER A 649 2.00 31.50 17.83
CA SER A 649 3.16 32.26 17.31
C SER A 649 2.90 32.77 15.88
N ASP A 650 3.74 33.70 15.40
CA ASP A 650 3.65 34.21 14.02
C ASP A 650 4.08 33.17 12.98
N ASN A 651 4.79 32.13 13.42
CA ASN A 651 5.23 31.01 12.59
C ASN A 651 4.25 29.83 12.58
N LEU A 652 3.12 29.94 13.29
CA LEU A 652 2.11 28.88 13.30
C LEU A 652 1.44 28.77 11.92
N LEU A 653 1.68 27.69 11.20
CA LEU A 653 1.20 27.44 9.85
C LEU A 653 -0.15 26.75 9.83
N SER A 654 -0.38 25.77 10.76
CA SER A 654 -1.59 24.96 10.73
C SER A 654 -2.13 24.61 12.10
N ILE A 655 -3.47 24.48 12.18
CA ILE A 655 -4.25 23.99 13.33
C ILE A 655 -5.12 22.84 12.83
N GLY A 656 -5.01 21.68 13.47
CA GLY A 656 -5.71 20.45 13.09
C GLY A 656 -7.21 20.45 13.44
N ASP A 657 -7.90 19.40 12.98
CA ASP A 657 -9.32 19.20 13.24
C ASP A 657 -9.62 19.10 14.74
N GLU A 658 -10.71 19.70 15.18
CA GLU A 658 -11.18 19.68 16.58
C GLU A 658 -10.12 20.11 17.63
N ALA A 659 -9.08 20.86 17.22
CA ALA A 659 -7.95 21.16 18.11
C ALA A 659 -8.34 21.78 19.46
N PHE A 660 -9.36 22.62 19.49
CA PHE A 660 -9.91 23.27 20.68
C PHE A 660 -11.40 22.94 20.88
N ALA A 661 -11.87 21.80 20.39
CA ALA A 661 -13.25 21.37 20.59
C ALA A 661 -13.50 20.97 22.06
N ASP A 662 -14.75 21.05 22.49
CA ASP A 662 -15.19 20.67 23.84
C ASP A 662 -14.45 21.41 24.98
N CYS A 663 -13.96 22.64 24.74
CA CYS A 663 -13.28 23.47 25.73
C CYS A 663 -14.27 24.48 26.35
N PRO A 664 -14.91 24.17 27.49
CA PRO A 664 -16.02 24.98 28.04
C PRO A 664 -15.60 26.36 28.55
N ASN A 665 -14.33 26.53 28.89
CA ASN A 665 -13.80 27.76 29.49
C ASN A 665 -13.05 28.63 28.45
N LEU A 666 -12.93 28.20 27.22
CA LEU A 666 -12.16 28.89 26.19
C LEU A 666 -12.87 30.17 25.72
N GLU A 667 -12.19 31.30 25.85
CA GLU A 667 -12.68 32.61 25.44
C GLU A 667 -12.03 33.09 24.13
N THR A 668 -10.70 32.95 24.01
CA THR A 668 -9.99 33.47 22.85
C THR A 668 -8.96 32.48 22.30
N VAL A 669 -8.96 32.37 21.00
CA VAL A 669 -7.88 31.72 20.20
C VAL A 669 -7.33 32.79 19.26
N LYS A 670 -6.18 33.36 19.62
CA LYS A 670 -5.48 34.36 18.80
C LYS A 670 -4.45 33.69 17.93
N ILE A 671 -4.51 33.92 16.62
CA ILE A 671 -3.57 33.34 15.65
C ILE A 671 -3.03 34.39 14.69
N SER A 672 -1.90 34.12 14.09
CA SER A 672 -1.35 34.98 13.03
C SER A 672 -2.15 34.82 11.73
N ARG A 673 -2.17 35.85 10.90
CA ARG A 673 -2.65 35.79 9.52
C ARG A 673 -1.83 34.83 8.64
N ASN A 674 -0.63 34.43 9.09
CA ASN A 674 0.21 33.42 8.45
C ASN A 674 -0.28 31.98 8.69
N THR A 675 -1.24 31.79 9.61
CA THR A 675 -1.86 30.45 9.83
C THR A 675 -2.78 30.15 8.66
N ALA A 676 -2.24 29.45 7.66
CA ALA A 676 -2.91 29.21 6.37
C ALA A 676 -3.91 28.05 6.41
N GLU A 677 -3.70 27.09 7.29
CA GLU A 677 -4.55 25.89 7.39
C GLU A 677 -5.25 25.86 8.75
N ILE A 678 -6.58 25.91 8.73
CA ILE A 678 -7.42 25.74 9.92
C ILE A 678 -8.34 24.58 9.67
N GLY A 679 -8.22 23.55 10.52
CA GLY A 679 -8.98 22.30 10.45
C GLY A 679 -10.48 22.49 10.64
N LYS A 680 -11.21 21.41 10.46
CA LYS A 680 -12.66 21.37 10.63
C LYS A 680 -13.01 21.34 12.13
N LYS A 681 -14.13 21.99 12.50
CA LYS A 681 -14.69 21.90 13.86
C LYS A 681 -13.72 22.31 14.97
N VAL A 682 -12.79 23.21 14.68
CA VAL A 682 -11.71 23.60 15.61
C VAL A 682 -12.25 24.06 16.97
N LEU A 683 -13.38 24.76 17.01
CA LEU A 683 -14.07 25.26 18.21
C LEU A 683 -15.40 24.56 18.50
N GLU A 684 -15.63 23.35 17.97
CA GLU A 684 -16.89 22.62 18.17
C GLU A 684 -17.18 22.45 19.68
N ASN A 685 -18.40 22.74 20.13
CA ASN A 685 -18.84 22.70 21.53
C ASN A 685 -18.01 23.56 22.49
N SER A 686 -17.37 24.64 22.03
CA SER A 686 -16.66 25.63 22.84
C SER A 686 -17.42 26.97 22.75
N PRO A 687 -18.51 27.15 23.52
CA PRO A 687 -19.57 28.13 23.26
C PRO A 687 -19.13 29.58 23.37
N ASN A 688 -18.11 29.88 24.17
CA ASN A 688 -17.62 31.25 24.40
C ASN A 688 -16.38 31.57 23.54
N ALA A 689 -15.84 30.58 22.82
CA ALA A 689 -14.58 30.70 22.10
C ALA A 689 -14.70 31.57 20.85
N VAL A 690 -13.79 32.52 20.67
CA VAL A 690 -13.67 33.37 19.47
C VAL A 690 -12.30 33.22 18.89
N LEU A 691 -12.27 32.91 17.57
CA LEU A 691 -11.04 32.93 16.78
C LEU A 691 -10.73 34.37 16.35
N GLN A 692 -9.56 34.86 16.70
CA GLN A 692 -9.10 36.21 16.40
C GLN A 692 -7.78 36.17 15.65
N TYR A 693 -7.66 37.02 14.64
CA TYR A 693 -6.39 37.22 13.92
C TYR A 693 -5.62 38.42 14.51
N LYS A 694 -4.31 38.24 14.70
CA LYS A 694 -3.39 39.32 15.08
C LYS A 694 -3.24 40.32 13.92
#